data_df7f916223d29174506cfe7f3e74fc39
#
_entry.id   df7f916223d29174506cfe7f3e74fc39
#
_cell.length_a   1.000
_cell.length_b   1.000
_cell.length_c   1.000
_cell.angle_alpha   90.00
_cell.angle_beta   90.00
_cell.angle_gamma   90.00
#
_symmetry.space_group_name_H-M   'P 1'
#
loop_
_entity.id
_entity.type
_entity.pdbx_description
1 polymer ?
#
loop_
_entity_poly.entity_id
_entity_poly.type
_entity_poly.pdbx_seq_one_letter_code
_entity_poly.pdbx_strand_id
1 'polypeptide(L)'
;MAQQKRTPWDVKLSAEAKERLADWLVYELDKAQAARTASDAETAYWHVLYEQGRTRGAQNAPWADAADLTSAIATEKVDALRSRIVKTIFVDPIWTVEGWGDAGPKAPFVESFHQWQAESEGFQAACARAIHLSLIEPRGVLEVYEDTTRRPVRKTIRAVIQLAPDGSALIGSDFQPMLQQNPDGTHVEVVDDPNVPAEMQPPSAEVVIDDYEPVANGPRHRVIPYRDFYVLPGHAREKDEIWGYAKRFYKRVDQLRERVKEGVYDKDAVEAMGDADERMNQGSTTLAGDAVELVSQEDGLAEKELHEILFLHELDKTGYRWYVATLHKETSQILRLQYDDIGRPRYFSFTPFPRPNSVEGYSFVGHKLITTIEENTAWRNMLADRAALQLQAPMMRRQNALWDPDDEPIGPKQVITVRDMQEVQALQLPDYTAPARERIIDTERQAEKLGGMTDIASGSKPSEDRTLGETRLVTAFSEVRIEEVIRNIQEELESLAQVRHLMWKRALASMPDGVEAPTHVLQGLETRGVDVAQYMPNKRFAATILDGAYRFKPRGSVEATDKHQQRSDFAESLQSLASMAAAAPMIGFLLQQPATAKALLETWVNLYNVSDKQAFLGPDTLGVAMQQMGMGMLGQVPAPGGPMGPAMAAEQGNPASGPVDPGRQLPQERAGVQ
;
A
#
# COMPACT_ATOMS: atom_id res chain seq x y z
N MET A 1 -1.19 38.61 25.99
CA MET A 1 -0.67 38.26 24.67
C MET A 1 0.26 37.07 24.85
N ALA A 2 -0.23 35.87 24.59
CA ALA A 2 0.61 34.67 24.66
C ALA A 2 1.66 34.76 23.54
N GLN A 3 2.92 34.76 23.92
CA GLN A 3 4.03 34.62 22.96
C GLN A 3 3.83 33.30 22.24
N GLN A 4 3.58 33.35 20.92
CA GLN A 4 3.58 32.18 20.05
C GLN A 4 4.86 31.38 20.35
N LYS A 5 4.74 30.16 20.86
CA LYS A 5 5.85 29.20 20.94
C LYS A 5 6.26 28.87 19.49
N ARG A 6 7.18 29.63 18.95
CA ARG A 6 7.78 29.34 17.63
C ARG A 6 8.55 28.04 17.75
N THR A 7 8.31 27.13 16.82
CA THR A 7 9.10 25.91 16.74
C THR A 7 10.55 26.26 16.39
N PRO A 8 11.56 25.55 16.89
CA PRO A 8 12.98 25.83 16.59
C PRO A 8 13.32 25.74 15.11
N TRP A 9 12.42 25.24 14.29
CA TRP A 9 12.57 24.99 12.84
C TRP A 9 12.06 26.13 11.95
N ASP A 10 11.46 27.19 12.52
CA ASP A 10 10.92 28.31 11.75
C ASP A 10 12.04 29.16 11.15
N VAL A 11 11.99 29.36 9.85
CA VAL A 11 12.95 30.20 9.11
C VAL A 11 12.51 31.65 9.21
N LYS A 12 13.42 32.51 9.64
CA LYS A 12 13.19 33.98 9.72
C LYS A 12 13.66 34.61 8.45
N LEU A 13 12.73 35.04 7.60
CA LEU A 13 13.00 35.88 6.43
C LEU A 13 12.42 37.29 6.63
N SER A 14 13.01 38.28 5.98
CA SER A 14 12.38 39.58 5.85
C SER A 14 11.09 39.47 5.03
N ALA A 15 10.15 40.42 5.22
CA ALA A 15 8.88 40.41 4.49
C ALA A 15 9.09 40.38 2.97
N GLU A 16 10.01 41.23 2.46
CA GLU A 16 10.38 41.26 1.04
C GLU A 16 10.97 39.92 0.54
N ALA A 17 11.82 39.26 1.35
CA ALA A 17 12.40 37.98 0.97
C ALA A 17 11.36 36.86 0.96
N LYS A 18 10.38 36.90 1.89
CA LYS A 18 9.26 35.96 1.96
C LYS A 18 8.34 36.14 0.74
N GLU A 19 8.04 37.37 0.34
CA GLU A 19 7.24 37.68 -0.85
C GLU A 19 7.93 37.20 -2.15
N ARG A 20 9.21 37.53 -2.34
CA ARG A 20 9.99 37.05 -3.50
C ARG A 20 10.03 35.48 -3.57
N LEU A 21 10.18 34.85 -2.42
CA LEU A 21 10.16 33.38 -2.35
C LEU A 21 8.79 32.84 -2.75
N ALA A 22 7.70 33.45 -2.27
CA ALA A 22 6.34 33.07 -2.61
C ALA A 22 6.09 33.18 -4.12
N ASP A 23 6.42 34.32 -4.72
CA ASP A 23 6.25 34.54 -6.15
C ASP A 23 7.07 33.57 -6.99
N TRP A 24 8.29 33.24 -6.57
CA TRP A 24 9.11 32.25 -7.25
C TRP A 24 8.50 30.84 -7.15
N LEU A 25 8.00 30.43 -5.98
CA LEU A 25 7.36 29.14 -5.79
C LEU A 25 6.05 29.03 -6.59
N VAL A 26 5.24 30.10 -6.64
CA VAL A 26 4.03 30.18 -7.47
C VAL A 26 4.38 30.02 -8.94
N TYR A 27 5.38 30.76 -9.43
CA TYR A 27 5.81 30.69 -10.82
C TYR A 27 6.28 29.29 -11.24
N GLU A 28 7.08 28.63 -10.41
CA GLU A 28 7.53 27.26 -10.70
C GLU A 28 6.40 26.23 -10.61
N LEU A 29 5.44 26.43 -9.69
CA LEU A 29 4.24 25.63 -9.59
C LEU A 29 3.36 25.78 -10.84
N ASP A 30 3.17 27.01 -11.33
CA ASP A 30 2.41 27.29 -12.55
C ASP A 30 3.02 26.58 -13.76
N LYS A 31 4.34 26.62 -13.90
CA LYS A 31 5.04 25.88 -14.96
C LYS A 31 4.82 24.37 -14.86
N ALA A 32 4.90 23.81 -13.65
CA ALA A 32 4.69 22.38 -13.44
C ALA A 32 3.24 21.99 -13.75
N GLN A 33 2.27 22.80 -13.36
CA GLN A 33 0.86 22.61 -13.68
C GLN A 33 0.60 22.69 -15.19
N ALA A 34 1.15 23.71 -15.87
CA ALA A 34 1.01 23.87 -17.31
C ALA A 34 1.61 22.69 -18.08
N ALA A 35 2.78 22.19 -17.66
CA ALA A 35 3.42 21.04 -18.26
C ALA A 35 2.58 19.76 -18.14
N ARG A 36 1.71 19.68 -17.13
CA ARG A 36 0.89 18.48 -16.84
C ARG A 36 -0.52 18.51 -17.39
N THR A 37 -1.03 19.65 -17.84
CA THR A 37 -2.44 19.80 -18.24
C THR A 37 -2.90 18.73 -19.25
N ALA A 38 -2.07 18.38 -20.24
CA ALA A 38 -2.39 17.34 -21.22
C ALA A 38 -2.42 15.94 -20.57
N SER A 39 -1.45 15.63 -19.74
CA SER A 39 -1.36 14.34 -19.04
C SER A 39 -2.48 14.14 -18.01
N ASP A 40 -2.94 15.22 -17.37
CA ASP A 40 -4.06 15.17 -16.44
C ASP A 40 -5.38 14.83 -17.15
N ALA A 41 -5.61 15.38 -18.34
CA ALA A 41 -6.79 15.06 -19.16
C ALA A 41 -6.76 13.59 -19.64
N GLU A 42 -5.61 13.11 -20.11
CA GLU A 42 -5.41 11.71 -20.49
C GLU A 42 -5.63 10.77 -19.31
N THR A 43 -5.08 11.10 -18.14
CA THR A 43 -5.22 10.30 -16.92
C THR A 43 -6.68 10.20 -16.48
N ALA A 44 -7.44 11.28 -16.58
CA ALA A 44 -8.87 11.27 -16.31
C ALA A 44 -9.62 10.26 -17.22
N TYR A 45 -9.27 10.24 -18.51
CA TYR A 45 -9.84 9.27 -19.45
C TYR A 45 -9.46 7.82 -19.12
N TRP A 46 -8.22 7.57 -18.67
CA TRP A 46 -7.78 6.23 -18.25
C TRP A 46 -8.56 5.71 -17.03
N HIS A 47 -8.92 6.59 -16.10
CA HIS A 47 -9.80 6.22 -14.99
C HIS A 47 -11.19 5.82 -15.49
N VAL A 48 -11.76 6.56 -16.46
CA VAL A 48 -13.05 6.20 -17.08
C VAL A 48 -12.98 4.81 -17.72
N LEU A 49 -11.89 4.48 -18.42
CA LEU A 49 -11.69 3.15 -19.02
C LEU A 49 -11.57 2.05 -17.95
N TYR A 50 -10.88 2.32 -16.85
CA TYR A 50 -10.75 1.37 -15.75
C TYR A 50 -12.07 1.14 -15.02
N GLU A 51 -12.84 2.20 -14.76
CA GLU A 51 -14.12 2.16 -14.08
C GLU A 51 -15.28 1.69 -14.99
N GLN A 52 -14.99 1.38 -16.26
CA GLN A 52 -15.97 1.00 -17.27
C GLN A 52 -17.05 2.07 -17.47
N GLY A 53 -16.67 3.34 -17.31
CA GLY A 53 -17.55 4.47 -17.52
C GLY A 53 -17.97 4.62 -18.99
N ARG A 54 -19.00 5.41 -19.23
CA ARG A 54 -19.47 5.69 -20.59
C ARG A 54 -18.45 6.54 -21.33
N THR A 55 -18.09 6.12 -22.55
CA THR A 55 -17.06 6.79 -23.36
C THR A 55 -17.64 7.67 -24.47
N ARG A 56 -18.86 7.38 -24.92
CA ARG A 56 -19.52 8.13 -26.02
C ARG A 56 -20.22 9.41 -25.56
N GLY A 57 -20.45 9.57 -24.25
CA GLY A 57 -21.16 10.73 -23.71
C GLY A 57 -22.64 10.79 -24.07
N ALA A 58 -23.27 11.97 -23.93
CA ALA A 58 -24.68 12.18 -24.21
C ALA A 58 -25.02 12.23 -25.72
N GLN A 59 -24.02 12.30 -26.61
CA GLN A 59 -24.24 12.28 -28.07
C GLN A 59 -24.36 10.83 -28.53
N ASN A 60 -25.60 10.37 -28.64
CA ASN A 60 -25.94 9.05 -29.15
C ASN A 60 -25.54 8.91 -30.62
N ALA A 61 -24.36 8.42 -30.90
CA ALA A 61 -23.90 8.08 -32.22
C ALA A 61 -23.61 6.57 -32.31
N PRO A 62 -24.01 5.88 -33.37
CA PRO A 62 -24.53 6.36 -34.66
C PRO A 62 -26.03 6.74 -34.67
N TRP A 63 -26.81 6.42 -33.67
CA TRP A 63 -28.23 6.82 -33.51
C TRP A 63 -28.57 6.97 -32.01
N ALA A 64 -29.74 7.50 -31.71
CA ALA A 64 -30.24 7.58 -30.35
C ALA A 64 -30.32 6.18 -29.70
N ASP A 65 -29.85 6.04 -28.47
CA ASP A 65 -29.80 4.77 -27.72
C ASP A 65 -28.90 3.68 -28.31
N ALA A 66 -27.91 4.06 -29.16
CA ALA A 66 -26.86 3.16 -29.57
C ALA A 66 -26.05 2.64 -28.37
N ALA A 67 -25.49 1.44 -28.51
CA ALA A 67 -24.71 0.80 -27.43
C ALA A 67 -23.52 1.68 -26.98
N ASP A 68 -23.37 1.87 -25.69
CA ASP A 68 -22.26 2.55 -25.04
C ASP A 68 -21.68 1.67 -23.93
N LEU A 69 -21.01 0.60 -24.36
CA LEU A 69 -20.35 -0.37 -23.50
C LEU A 69 -18.86 -0.05 -23.46
N THR A 70 -18.24 -0.18 -22.31
CA THR A 70 -16.78 -0.11 -22.17
C THR A 70 -16.23 -1.51 -21.85
N SER A 71 -15.10 -1.86 -22.48
CA SER A 71 -14.48 -3.15 -22.27
C SER A 71 -13.91 -3.29 -20.85
N ALA A 72 -14.14 -4.43 -20.22
CA ALA A 72 -13.64 -4.74 -18.88
C ALA A 72 -12.14 -5.10 -18.85
N ILE A 73 -11.44 -5.11 -19.98
CA ILE A 73 -10.02 -5.50 -20.07
C ILE A 73 -9.15 -4.69 -19.09
N ALA A 74 -9.38 -3.37 -18.97
CA ALA A 74 -8.60 -2.53 -18.07
C ALA A 74 -8.73 -2.99 -16.63
N THR A 75 -9.95 -3.14 -16.13
CA THR A 75 -10.24 -3.56 -14.74
C THR A 75 -9.64 -4.93 -14.46
N GLU A 76 -9.92 -5.91 -15.33
CA GLU A 76 -9.45 -7.28 -15.16
C GLU A 76 -7.93 -7.38 -15.09
N LYS A 77 -7.22 -6.77 -16.03
CA LYS A 77 -5.75 -6.88 -16.11
C LYS A 77 -5.04 -6.04 -15.04
N VAL A 78 -5.57 -4.88 -14.67
CA VAL A 78 -5.03 -4.05 -13.56
C VAL A 78 -5.20 -4.78 -12.23
N ASP A 79 -6.37 -5.31 -11.93
CA ASP A 79 -6.63 -5.97 -10.65
C ASP A 79 -5.82 -7.28 -10.50
N ALA A 80 -5.68 -8.04 -11.58
CA ALA A 80 -4.86 -9.23 -11.60
C ALA A 80 -3.37 -8.90 -11.37
N LEU A 81 -2.82 -7.90 -12.08
CA LEU A 81 -1.43 -7.48 -11.95
C LEU A 81 -1.16 -6.90 -10.56
N ARG A 82 -2.04 -6.01 -10.06
CA ARG A 82 -1.98 -5.45 -8.71
C ARG A 82 -1.92 -6.54 -7.65
N SER A 83 -2.85 -7.51 -7.72
CA SER A 83 -2.96 -8.59 -6.73
C SER A 83 -1.67 -9.42 -6.66
N ARG A 84 -1.06 -9.69 -7.81
CA ARG A 84 0.20 -10.42 -7.91
C ARG A 84 1.38 -9.60 -7.37
N ILE A 85 1.51 -8.33 -7.74
CA ILE A 85 2.56 -7.42 -7.25
C ILE A 85 2.48 -7.31 -5.72
N VAL A 86 1.31 -7.00 -5.18
CA VAL A 86 1.11 -6.84 -3.73
C VAL A 86 1.44 -8.11 -2.97
N LYS A 87 0.96 -9.28 -3.46
CA LYS A 87 1.26 -10.58 -2.83
C LYS A 87 2.75 -10.88 -2.82
N THR A 88 3.48 -10.49 -3.88
CA THR A 88 4.90 -10.77 -4.00
C THR A 88 5.76 -9.82 -3.16
N ILE A 89 5.41 -8.54 -3.09
CA ILE A 89 6.18 -7.54 -2.33
C ILE A 89 5.99 -7.72 -0.82
N PHE A 90 4.74 -7.97 -0.36
CA PHE A 90 4.43 -8.03 1.07
C PHE A 90 4.53 -9.46 1.61
N VAL A 91 5.75 -9.99 1.60
CA VAL A 91 6.13 -11.24 2.28
C VAL A 91 6.69 -10.89 3.65
N ASP A 92 6.33 -11.63 4.68
CA ASP A 92 6.81 -11.42 6.04
C ASP A 92 8.24 -12.01 6.23
N PRO A 93 9.21 -11.22 6.71
CA PRO A 93 9.22 -9.76 6.88
C PRO A 93 9.33 -9.01 5.53
N ILE A 94 8.76 -7.78 5.47
CA ILE A 94 8.76 -6.94 4.25
C ILE A 94 10.20 -6.55 3.88
N TRP A 95 11.00 -6.21 4.89
CA TRP A 95 12.41 -5.81 4.72
C TRP A 95 13.32 -6.72 5.51
N THR A 96 14.49 -7.01 4.95
CA THR A 96 15.64 -7.50 5.70
C THR A 96 16.54 -6.32 6.02
N VAL A 97 16.96 -6.20 7.28
CA VAL A 97 17.77 -5.08 7.75
C VAL A 97 19.21 -5.53 7.93
N GLU A 98 20.13 -4.87 7.24
CA GLU A 98 21.57 -5.05 7.38
C GLU A 98 22.15 -3.88 8.17
N GLY A 99 22.90 -4.16 9.23
CA GLY A 99 23.60 -3.16 10.03
C GLY A 99 25.11 -3.30 9.88
N TRP A 100 25.85 -2.18 9.93
CA TRP A 100 27.30 -2.17 9.88
C TRP A 100 27.94 -1.79 11.22
N GLY A 101 29.04 -2.45 11.57
CA GLY A 101 29.76 -2.20 12.82
C GLY A 101 28.89 -2.46 14.02
N ASP A 102 28.76 -1.48 14.93
CA ASP A 102 27.96 -1.59 16.17
C ASP A 102 26.45 -1.73 15.92
N ALA A 103 25.99 -1.46 14.70
CA ALA A 103 24.60 -1.63 14.31
C ALA A 103 24.26 -3.08 13.94
N GLY A 104 25.23 -3.93 13.62
CA GLY A 104 25.01 -5.32 13.22
C GLY A 104 24.18 -6.11 14.21
N PRO A 105 24.54 -6.19 15.50
CA PRO A 105 23.76 -6.91 16.52
C PRO A 105 22.37 -6.33 16.78
N LYS A 106 22.15 -5.04 16.44
CA LYS A 106 20.86 -4.36 16.62
C LYS A 106 19.91 -4.56 15.42
N ALA A 107 20.42 -5.00 14.27
CA ALA A 107 19.64 -5.15 13.04
C ALA A 107 18.35 -5.99 13.21
N PRO A 108 18.34 -7.15 13.91
CA PRO A 108 17.11 -7.91 14.15
C PRO A 108 16.03 -7.14 14.94
N PHE A 109 16.44 -6.27 15.87
CA PHE A 109 15.52 -5.43 16.62
C PHE A 109 14.88 -4.37 15.74
N VAL A 110 15.68 -3.71 14.88
CA VAL A 110 15.23 -2.72 13.91
C VAL A 110 14.29 -3.36 12.91
N GLU A 111 14.59 -4.56 12.40
CA GLU A 111 13.73 -5.32 11.49
C GLU A 111 12.37 -5.61 12.13
N SER A 112 12.36 -6.19 13.34
CA SER A 112 11.13 -6.53 14.06
C SER A 112 10.32 -5.29 14.43
N PHE A 113 10.96 -4.17 14.79
CA PHE A 113 10.30 -2.91 15.06
C PHE A 113 9.59 -2.36 13.82
N HIS A 114 10.31 -2.27 12.68
CA HIS A 114 9.72 -1.76 11.45
C HIS A 114 8.61 -2.64 10.90
N GLN A 115 8.74 -3.97 11.03
CA GLN A 115 7.70 -4.91 10.64
C GLN A 115 6.43 -4.70 11.48
N TRP A 116 6.57 -4.69 12.81
CA TRP A 116 5.44 -4.45 13.71
C TRP A 116 4.75 -3.11 13.45
N GLN A 117 5.53 -2.03 13.28
CA GLN A 117 4.96 -0.71 12.99
C GLN A 117 4.26 -0.67 11.63
N ALA A 118 4.81 -1.34 10.61
CA ALA A 118 4.17 -1.43 9.30
C ALA A 118 2.80 -2.12 9.36
N GLU A 119 2.69 -3.17 10.16
CA GLU A 119 1.42 -3.88 10.38
C GLU A 119 0.41 -3.01 11.14
N SER A 120 0.84 -2.36 12.22
CA SER A 120 -0.03 -1.53 13.06
C SER A 120 -0.55 -0.27 12.37
N GLU A 121 0.23 0.30 11.45
CA GLU A 121 -0.10 1.53 10.70
C GLU A 121 -0.91 1.28 9.43
N GLY A 122 -1.12 0.03 9.03
CA GLY A 122 -1.78 -0.30 7.77
C GLY A 122 -0.94 0.08 6.53
N PHE A 123 0.39 0.02 6.63
CA PHE A 123 1.33 0.35 5.58
C PHE A 123 1.07 -0.41 4.28
N GLN A 124 0.80 -1.71 4.39
CA GLN A 124 0.48 -2.55 3.23
C GLN A 124 -0.73 -2.02 2.45
N ALA A 125 -1.79 -1.58 3.14
CA ALA A 125 -2.99 -1.05 2.49
C ALA A 125 -2.72 0.28 1.76
N ALA A 126 -1.88 1.15 2.33
CA ALA A 126 -1.47 2.40 1.69
C ALA A 126 -0.63 2.13 0.44
N CYS A 127 0.39 1.26 0.54
CA CYS A 127 1.21 0.87 -0.61
C CYS A 127 0.39 0.19 -1.71
N ALA A 128 -0.53 -0.73 -1.35
CA ALA A 128 -1.40 -1.40 -2.31
C ALA A 128 -2.28 -0.42 -3.10
N ARG A 129 -2.74 0.67 -2.46
CA ARG A 129 -3.46 1.76 -3.15
C ARG A 129 -2.55 2.57 -4.06
N ALA A 130 -1.34 2.90 -3.61
CA ALA A 130 -0.38 3.62 -4.45
C ALA A 130 0.06 2.79 -5.66
N ILE A 131 0.31 1.49 -5.48
CA ILE A 131 0.60 0.55 -6.57
C ILE A 131 -0.58 0.45 -7.54
N HIS A 132 -1.82 0.39 -7.02
CA HIS A 132 -3.02 0.38 -7.87
C HIS A 132 -3.09 1.62 -8.76
N LEU A 133 -2.92 2.81 -8.19
CA LEU A 133 -2.91 4.06 -8.95
C LEU A 133 -1.77 4.08 -9.97
N SER A 134 -0.57 3.58 -9.64
CA SER A 134 0.57 3.55 -10.56
C SER A 134 0.37 2.68 -11.81
N LEU A 135 -0.62 1.78 -11.81
CA LEU A 135 -1.00 1.00 -12.99
C LEU A 135 -1.96 1.77 -13.89
N ILE A 136 -2.75 2.69 -13.34
CA ILE A 136 -3.71 3.51 -14.09
C ILE A 136 -3.06 4.84 -14.49
N GLU A 137 -2.40 5.49 -13.53
CA GLU A 137 -1.72 6.78 -13.64
C GLU A 137 -0.24 6.59 -14.03
N PRO A 138 0.48 7.63 -14.46
CA PRO A 138 1.91 7.53 -14.78
C PRO A 138 2.79 7.15 -13.59
N ARG A 139 2.32 7.39 -12.38
CA ARG A 139 2.97 7.04 -11.10
C ARG A 139 1.96 6.99 -9.97
N GLY A 140 2.20 6.15 -8.98
CA GLY A 140 1.48 6.17 -7.71
C GLY A 140 2.34 6.81 -6.63
N VAL A 141 1.84 7.85 -5.98
CA VAL A 141 2.62 8.62 -5.01
C VAL A 141 2.23 8.26 -3.58
N LEU A 142 3.23 7.92 -2.79
CA LEU A 142 3.09 7.67 -1.35
C LEU A 142 3.87 8.72 -0.57
N GLU A 143 3.22 9.41 0.34
CA GLU A 143 3.81 10.33 1.28
C GLU A 143 4.04 9.66 2.63
N VAL A 144 5.21 9.88 3.21
CA VAL A 144 5.47 9.58 4.63
C VAL A 144 5.42 10.89 5.41
N TYR A 145 4.52 11.00 6.38
CA TYR A 145 4.31 12.22 7.15
C TYR A 145 4.20 11.92 8.65
N GLU A 146 4.49 12.90 9.47
CA GLU A 146 4.23 12.81 10.91
C GLU A 146 2.77 13.11 11.20
N ASP A 147 2.11 12.22 11.90
CA ASP A 147 0.75 12.45 12.36
C ASP A 147 0.80 13.30 13.63
N THR A 148 0.26 14.50 13.54
CA THR A 148 0.14 15.44 14.66
C THR A 148 -1.26 15.44 15.28
N THR A 149 -2.11 14.50 14.89
CA THR A 149 -3.46 14.41 15.37
C THR A 149 -3.46 14.08 16.87
N ARG A 150 -4.18 14.87 17.65
CA ARG A 150 -4.35 14.66 19.08
C ARG A 150 -5.80 14.34 19.38
N ARG A 151 -6.04 13.44 20.34
CA ARG A 151 -7.37 13.15 20.84
C ARG A 151 -7.56 13.75 22.22
N PRO A 152 -8.71 14.30 22.57
CA PRO A 152 -9.01 14.70 23.94
C PRO A 152 -9.12 13.45 24.83
N VAL A 153 -8.40 13.47 25.94
CA VAL A 153 -8.41 12.39 26.92
C VAL A 153 -8.66 13.01 28.29
N ARG A 154 -9.59 12.45 29.04
CA ARG A 154 -9.78 12.83 30.43
C ARG A 154 -8.76 12.10 31.31
N LYS A 155 -7.85 12.84 31.88
CA LYS A 155 -6.80 12.34 32.75
C LYS A 155 -7.03 12.84 34.16
N THR A 156 -6.99 11.94 35.13
CA THR A 156 -6.99 12.32 36.55
C THR A 156 -5.55 12.55 36.96
N ILE A 157 -5.23 13.76 37.37
CA ILE A 157 -3.92 14.12 37.90
C ILE A 157 -4.02 14.48 39.37
N ARG A 158 -2.92 14.29 40.13
CA ARG A 158 -2.79 14.83 41.48
C ARG A 158 -2.14 16.21 41.40
N ALA A 159 -2.93 17.24 41.62
CA ALA A 159 -2.47 18.61 41.57
C ALA A 159 -2.11 19.11 42.98
N VAL A 160 -1.05 19.91 43.07
CA VAL A 160 -0.61 20.51 44.37
C VAL A 160 -1.63 21.53 44.81
N ILE A 161 -2.01 21.47 46.10
CA ILE A 161 -2.92 22.43 46.73
C ILE A 161 -2.14 23.70 47.13
N GLN A 162 -2.71 24.87 46.86
CA GLN A 162 -2.17 26.13 47.33
C GLN A 162 -2.35 26.25 48.83
N LEU A 163 -1.26 26.49 49.55
CA LEU A 163 -1.28 26.69 50.98
C LEU A 163 -1.24 28.18 51.35
N ALA A 164 -2.00 28.54 52.39
CA ALA A 164 -1.88 29.84 53.05
C ALA A 164 -0.58 29.91 53.92
N PRO A 165 -0.13 31.09 54.30
CA PRO A 165 1.08 31.25 55.12
C PRO A 165 1.03 30.51 56.49
N ASP A 166 -0.14 30.13 56.96
CA ASP A 166 -0.37 29.36 58.17
C ASP A 166 -0.36 27.84 57.94
N GLY A 167 -0.12 27.39 56.69
CA GLY A 167 -0.09 25.97 56.29
C GLY A 167 -1.46 25.36 56.03
N SER A 168 -2.56 26.10 56.11
CA SER A 168 -3.89 25.64 55.78
C SER A 168 -4.14 25.69 54.28
N ALA A 169 -4.99 24.78 53.75
CA ALA A 169 -5.36 24.80 52.35
C ALA A 169 -6.23 26.04 52.01
N LEU A 170 -5.85 26.78 50.98
CA LEU A 170 -6.70 27.86 50.44
C LEU A 170 -7.94 27.26 49.80
N ILE A 171 -9.12 27.68 50.22
CA ILE A 171 -10.41 27.23 49.71
C ILE A 171 -10.98 28.31 48.75
N GLY A 172 -11.36 27.92 47.56
CA GLY A 172 -11.99 28.82 46.60
C GLY A 172 -13.46 29.11 46.90
N SER A 173 -14.08 29.95 46.09
CA SER A 173 -15.50 30.30 46.24
C SER A 173 -16.45 29.11 46.14
N ASP A 174 -15.99 28.01 45.53
CA ASP A 174 -16.74 26.77 45.28
C ASP A 174 -16.54 25.72 46.39
N PHE A 175 -16.00 26.11 47.55
CA PHE A 175 -15.64 25.22 48.64
C PHE A 175 -14.63 24.11 48.30
N GLN A 176 -13.92 24.26 47.12
CA GLN A 176 -12.87 23.34 46.72
C GLN A 176 -11.47 23.93 47.00
N PRO A 177 -10.45 23.09 47.31
CA PRO A 177 -9.10 23.58 47.51
C PRO A 177 -8.58 24.26 46.23
N MET A 178 -7.99 25.44 46.40
CA MET A 178 -7.33 26.13 45.28
C MET A 178 -6.08 25.34 44.88
N LEU A 179 -5.90 25.11 43.58
CA LEU A 179 -4.78 24.35 43.03
C LEU A 179 -3.68 25.31 42.58
N GLN A 180 -2.44 24.89 42.76
CA GLN A 180 -1.30 25.63 42.26
C GLN A 180 -1.25 25.53 40.73
N GLN A 181 -1.18 26.67 40.05
CA GLN A 181 -1.09 26.75 38.61
C GLN A 181 0.27 27.27 38.18
N ASN A 182 0.78 26.72 37.12
CA ASN A 182 1.94 27.25 36.38
C ASN A 182 1.58 28.58 35.70
N PRO A 183 2.56 29.40 35.28
CA PRO A 183 2.31 30.60 34.47
C PRO A 183 1.53 30.37 33.18
N ASP A 184 1.51 29.13 32.71
CA ASP A 184 0.81 28.68 31.49
C ASP A 184 -0.66 28.29 31.75
N GLY A 185 -1.13 28.39 33.03
CA GLY A 185 -2.47 28.00 33.44
C GLY A 185 -2.67 26.49 33.65
N THR A 186 -1.65 25.68 33.48
CA THR A 186 -1.66 24.25 33.81
C THR A 186 -1.47 24.01 35.30
N HIS A 187 -2.11 22.93 35.85
CA HIS A 187 -1.92 22.58 37.25
C HIS A 187 -0.53 21.99 37.50
N VAL A 188 0.06 22.29 38.62
CA VAL A 188 1.32 21.67 39.07
C VAL A 188 1.03 20.24 39.52
N GLU A 189 1.55 19.26 38.77
CA GLU A 189 1.37 17.83 39.03
C GLU A 189 2.35 17.36 40.12
N VAL A 190 1.87 16.53 41.06
CA VAL A 190 2.73 15.86 42.04
C VAL A 190 3.38 14.67 41.37
N VAL A 191 4.71 14.69 41.29
CA VAL A 191 5.49 13.52 40.84
C VAL A 191 5.71 12.63 42.06
N ASP A 192 5.15 11.42 42.05
CA ASP A 192 5.39 10.42 43.10
C ASP A 192 6.86 9.96 43.03
N ASP A 193 7.72 10.52 43.88
CA ASP A 193 9.08 10.02 44.04
C ASP A 193 9.07 8.92 45.12
N PRO A 194 9.40 7.66 44.76
CA PRO A 194 9.38 6.53 45.69
C PRO A 194 10.41 6.69 46.83
N ASN A 195 11.35 7.62 46.72
CA ASN A 195 12.36 7.91 47.73
C ASN A 195 11.92 8.95 48.76
N VAL A 196 10.79 9.63 48.53
CA VAL A 196 10.26 10.65 49.47
C VAL A 196 9.12 10.05 50.30
N PRO A 197 9.25 10.04 51.64
CA PRO A 197 8.18 9.56 52.50
C PRO A 197 6.86 10.30 52.25
N ALA A 198 5.75 9.58 52.31
CA ALA A 198 4.41 10.11 51.99
C ALA A 198 4.04 11.35 52.85
N GLU A 199 4.62 11.47 54.06
CA GLU A 199 4.43 12.62 54.98
C GLU A 199 5.16 13.90 54.51
N MET A 200 6.14 13.78 53.60
CA MET A 200 6.89 14.91 53.01
C MET A 200 6.41 15.30 51.64
N GLN A 201 5.44 14.58 51.07
CA GLN A 201 4.86 14.96 49.79
C GLN A 201 3.95 16.19 49.96
N PRO A 202 3.89 17.10 48.96
CA PRO A 202 3.01 18.26 49.01
C PRO A 202 1.54 17.81 49.06
N PRO A 203 0.67 18.51 49.86
CA PRO A 203 -0.74 18.19 49.86
C PRO A 203 -1.32 18.36 48.48
N SER A 204 -2.04 17.33 48.02
CA SER A 204 -2.55 17.22 46.66
C SER A 204 -4.02 16.86 46.63
N ALA A 205 -4.72 17.28 45.61
CA ALA A 205 -6.08 16.87 45.30
C ALA A 205 -6.14 16.22 43.91
N GLU A 206 -7.00 15.23 43.77
CA GLU A 206 -7.27 14.62 42.46
C GLU A 206 -8.17 15.55 41.62
N VAL A 207 -7.71 15.88 40.44
CA VAL A 207 -8.43 16.72 39.50
C VAL A 207 -8.50 16.04 38.14
N VAL A 208 -9.68 16.05 37.55
CA VAL A 208 -9.89 15.58 36.18
C VAL A 208 -9.63 16.73 35.22
N ILE A 209 -8.61 16.59 34.41
CA ILE A 209 -8.29 17.55 33.37
C ILE A 209 -8.60 16.95 32.00
N ASP A 210 -9.05 17.79 31.07
CA ASP A 210 -9.12 17.44 29.68
C ASP A 210 -7.74 17.72 29.06
N ASP A 211 -7.00 16.65 28.75
CA ASP A 211 -5.68 16.68 28.12
C ASP A 211 -5.76 16.19 26.68
N TYR A 212 -4.74 16.47 25.89
CA TYR A 212 -4.66 16.04 24.51
C TYR A 212 -3.49 15.09 24.34
N GLU A 213 -3.79 13.82 24.07
CA GLU A 213 -2.78 12.83 23.74
C GLU A 213 -2.62 12.70 22.22
N PRO A 214 -1.39 12.56 21.71
CA PRO A 214 -1.17 12.24 20.32
C PRO A 214 -1.78 10.88 19.98
N VAL A 215 -2.58 10.81 18.93
CA VAL A 215 -3.23 9.56 18.46
C VAL A 215 -2.19 8.56 18.00
N ALA A 216 -1.11 9.05 17.40
CA ALA A 216 0.02 8.26 16.97
C ALA A 216 1.32 9.05 17.15
N ASN A 217 2.33 8.36 17.67
CA ASN A 217 3.66 8.93 17.87
C ASN A 217 4.60 8.31 16.82
N GLY A 218 4.47 8.70 15.54
CA GLY A 218 5.34 8.18 14.51
C GLY A 218 4.90 8.52 13.10
N PRO A 219 5.68 8.11 12.10
CA PRO A 219 5.36 8.33 10.70
C PRO A 219 4.10 7.58 10.28
N ARG A 220 3.29 8.20 9.43
CA ARG A 220 2.11 7.65 8.79
C ARG A 220 2.27 7.71 7.28
N HIS A 221 1.42 6.98 6.57
CA HIS A 221 1.48 6.86 5.12
C HIS A 221 0.17 7.34 4.50
N ARG A 222 0.28 8.17 3.47
CA ARG A 222 -0.87 8.67 2.71
C ARG A 222 -0.58 8.58 1.22
N VAL A 223 -1.58 8.13 0.47
CA VAL A 223 -1.54 8.15 -1.00
C VAL A 223 -1.99 9.52 -1.47
N ILE A 224 -1.23 10.10 -2.39
CA ILE A 224 -1.56 11.36 -3.03
C ILE A 224 -1.99 11.07 -4.47
N PRO A 225 -3.19 11.49 -4.90
CA PRO A 225 -3.61 11.38 -6.30
C PRO A 225 -2.63 12.10 -7.23
N TYR A 226 -2.39 11.54 -8.40
CA TYR A 226 -1.46 12.12 -9.39
C TYR A 226 -1.77 13.58 -9.72
N ARG A 227 -3.05 13.93 -9.87
CA ARG A 227 -3.52 15.30 -10.15
C ARG A 227 -3.17 16.32 -9.06
N ASP A 228 -2.92 15.86 -7.81
CA ASP A 228 -2.65 16.71 -6.65
C ASP A 228 -1.15 16.75 -6.30
N PHE A 229 -0.30 16.11 -7.11
CA PHE A 229 1.13 16.02 -6.86
C PHE A 229 1.95 16.52 -8.04
N TYR A 230 2.89 17.41 -7.81
CA TYR A 230 3.75 18.03 -8.82
C TYR A 230 5.22 17.85 -8.45
N VAL A 231 6.06 17.64 -9.46
CA VAL A 231 7.51 17.61 -9.34
C VAL A 231 8.08 18.92 -9.85
N LEU A 232 9.06 19.45 -9.16
CA LEU A 232 9.73 20.71 -9.52
C LEU A 232 11.22 20.45 -9.82
N PRO A 233 11.71 20.83 -11.01
CA PRO A 233 10.98 21.47 -12.11
C PRO A 233 10.09 20.48 -12.86
N GLY A 234 9.00 20.96 -13.47
CA GLY A 234 8.04 20.11 -14.20
C GLY A 234 8.60 19.39 -15.44
N HIS A 235 9.81 19.73 -15.86
CA HIS A 235 10.52 19.12 -16.99
C HIS A 235 11.67 18.18 -16.57
N ALA A 236 11.79 17.86 -15.28
CA ALA A 236 12.82 16.96 -14.78
C ALA A 236 12.77 15.60 -15.50
N ARG A 237 13.94 15.10 -15.92
CA ARG A 237 14.08 13.81 -16.60
C ARG A 237 14.59 12.73 -15.67
N GLU A 238 15.44 13.10 -14.73
CA GLU A 238 16.04 12.22 -13.74
C GLU A 238 15.72 12.70 -12.31
N LYS A 239 15.81 11.80 -11.35
CA LYS A 239 15.51 12.10 -9.94
C LYS A 239 16.45 13.16 -9.36
N ASP A 240 17.69 13.19 -9.84
CA ASP A 240 18.72 14.14 -9.37
C ASP A 240 18.47 15.57 -9.83
N GLU A 241 17.66 15.76 -10.87
CA GLU A 241 17.25 17.09 -11.34
C GLU A 241 16.11 17.67 -10.49
N ILE A 242 15.49 16.87 -9.63
CA ILE A 242 14.36 17.29 -8.82
C ILE A 242 14.86 18.08 -7.62
N TRP A 243 14.53 19.36 -7.59
CA TRP A 243 14.80 20.22 -6.44
C TRP A 243 13.56 20.46 -5.56
N GLY A 244 12.38 20.00 -5.96
CA GLY A 244 11.18 20.19 -5.17
C GLY A 244 10.02 19.29 -5.53
N TYR A 245 9.09 19.20 -4.60
CA TYR A 245 7.83 18.47 -4.72
C TYR A 245 6.73 19.35 -4.16
N ALA A 246 5.60 19.44 -4.85
CA ALA A 246 4.44 20.17 -4.40
C ALA A 246 3.22 19.27 -4.33
N LYS A 247 2.46 19.40 -3.24
CA LYS A 247 1.22 18.69 -3.00
C LYS A 247 0.09 19.67 -2.82
N ARG A 248 -0.99 19.52 -3.58
CA ARG A 248 -2.23 20.26 -3.44
C ARG A 248 -3.13 19.60 -2.41
N PHE A 249 -3.77 20.38 -1.57
CA PHE A 249 -4.75 19.92 -0.61
C PHE A 249 -5.71 21.05 -0.23
N TYR A 250 -6.86 20.68 0.31
CA TYR A 250 -7.89 21.63 0.73
C TYR A 250 -8.03 21.63 2.24
N LYS A 251 -8.21 22.80 2.83
CA LYS A 251 -8.52 22.98 4.26
C LYS A 251 -9.60 24.02 4.46
N ARG A 252 -10.48 23.77 5.42
CA ARG A 252 -11.50 24.72 5.82
C ARG A 252 -10.87 25.88 6.60
N VAL A 253 -11.48 27.05 6.48
CA VAL A 253 -11.00 28.28 7.14
C VAL A 253 -10.97 28.14 8.66
N ASP A 254 -11.93 27.42 9.27
CA ASP A 254 -11.93 27.14 10.72
C ASP A 254 -10.68 26.35 11.15
N GLN A 255 -10.28 25.34 10.39
CA GLN A 255 -9.06 24.56 10.64
C GLN A 255 -7.79 25.39 10.47
N LEU A 256 -7.79 26.35 9.51
CA LEU A 256 -6.67 27.26 9.35
C LEU A 256 -6.54 28.19 10.55
N ARG A 257 -7.66 28.74 11.05
CA ARG A 257 -7.68 29.58 12.25
C ARG A 257 -7.25 28.81 13.52
N GLU A 258 -7.58 27.53 13.61
CA GLU A 258 -7.08 26.66 14.69
C GLU A 258 -5.56 26.50 14.63
N ARG A 259 -5.00 26.25 13.43
CA ARG A 259 -3.55 26.16 13.22
C ARG A 259 -2.81 27.48 13.48
N VAL A 260 -3.47 28.61 13.30
CA VAL A 260 -2.94 29.93 13.72
C VAL A 260 -2.86 30.02 15.25
N LYS A 261 -3.90 29.54 15.98
CA LYS A 261 -3.88 29.49 17.45
C LYS A 261 -2.76 28.60 17.99
N GLU A 262 -2.49 27.49 17.30
CA GLU A 262 -1.39 26.57 17.63
C GLU A 262 -0.01 27.17 17.27
N GLY A 263 0.05 28.32 16.57
CA GLY A 263 1.30 28.95 16.15
C GLY A 263 1.98 28.28 14.95
N VAL A 264 1.27 27.41 14.21
CA VAL A 264 1.80 26.72 13.03
C VAL A 264 1.72 27.60 11.78
N TYR A 265 0.62 28.35 11.62
CA TYR A 265 0.40 29.22 10.48
C TYR A 265 0.49 30.71 10.86
N ASP A 266 0.93 31.51 9.91
CA ASP A 266 1.02 32.97 10.02
C ASP A 266 -0.41 33.55 9.98
N LYS A 267 -0.73 34.37 11.00
CA LYS A 267 -2.05 34.99 11.15
C LYS A 267 -2.39 35.93 10.00
N ASP A 268 -1.47 36.81 9.66
CA ASP A 268 -1.67 37.83 8.64
C ASP A 268 -1.87 37.19 7.25
N ALA A 269 -1.15 36.09 6.97
CA ALA A 269 -1.29 35.33 5.75
C ALA A 269 -2.66 34.61 5.64
N VAL A 270 -3.18 34.09 6.76
CA VAL A 270 -4.51 33.45 6.78
C VAL A 270 -5.64 34.47 6.64
N GLU A 271 -5.52 35.65 7.29
CA GLU A 271 -6.50 36.73 7.16
C GLU A 271 -6.54 37.33 5.74
N ALA A 272 -5.41 37.35 5.04
CA ALA A 272 -5.32 37.83 3.65
C ALA A 272 -6.05 36.96 2.63
N MET A 273 -6.32 35.67 2.94
CA MET A 273 -7.03 34.77 2.03
C MET A 273 -8.55 35.04 1.94
N GLY A 274 -9.14 35.74 2.92
CA GLY A 274 -10.59 35.97 2.97
C GLY A 274 -11.41 34.69 3.21
N ASP A 275 -12.72 34.83 3.14
CA ASP A 275 -13.67 33.74 3.48
C ASP A 275 -14.34 33.08 2.24
N ALA A 276 -13.99 33.47 1.01
CA ALA A 276 -14.56 32.88 -0.21
C ALA A 276 -14.18 31.40 -0.39
N ASP A 277 -15.10 30.57 -0.86
CA ASP A 277 -14.85 29.17 -1.15
C ASP A 277 -14.22 28.99 -2.54
N GLU A 278 -12.99 28.48 -2.62
CA GLU A 278 -12.25 28.27 -3.85
C GLU A 278 -12.59 26.97 -4.56
N ARG A 279 -13.07 25.97 -3.81
CA ARG A 279 -13.46 24.69 -4.39
C ARG A 279 -14.68 24.79 -5.29
N MET A 280 -15.59 25.72 -5.00
CA MET A 280 -16.76 25.99 -5.85
C MET A 280 -16.40 26.67 -7.17
N ASN A 281 -15.30 27.44 -7.21
CA ASN A 281 -14.87 28.17 -8.42
C ASN A 281 -14.12 27.27 -9.43
N GLN A 282 -13.55 26.17 -9.00
CA GLN A 282 -13.01 25.16 -9.90
C GLN A 282 -14.14 24.25 -10.31
N GLY A 283 -14.75 24.51 -11.48
CA GLY A 283 -15.80 23.67 -12.03
C GLY A 283 -15.45 22.19 -11.83
N SER A 284 -16.31 21.52 -11.05
CA SER A 284 -16.15 20.13 -10.64
C SER A 284 -15.96 19.24 -11.87
N THR A 285 -14.73 18.95 -12.22
CA THR A 285 -14.36 17.84 -13.10
C THR A 285 -14.35 16.53 -12.34
N THR A 286 -15.31 16.32 -11.46
CA THR A 286 -15.64 14.99 -10.99
C THR A 286 -16.37 14.27 -12.09
N LEU A 287 -15.76 13.22 -12.61
CA LEU A 287 -16.27 12.32 -13.64
C LEU A 287 -17.55 11.57 -13.22
N ALA A 288 -17.93 11.61 -11.96
CA ALA A 288 -19.23 11.23 -11.46
C ALA A 288 -20.10 12.47 -11.42
N GLY A 289 -21.12 12.52 -12.28
CA GLY A 289 -22.05 13.64 -12.44
C GLY A 289 -22.99 13.91 -11.26
N ASP A 290 -22.58 13.64 -10.06
CA ASP A 290 -23.21 14.05 -8.83
C ASP A 290 -22.53 15.35 -8.37
N ALA A 291 -23.02 16.46 -8.91
CA ALA A 291 -22.89 17.74 -8.24
C ALA A 291 -23.56 17.58 -6.87
N VAL A 292 -22.76 17.24 -5.86
CA VAL A 292 -23.19 17.49 -4.49
C VAL A 292 -23.34 19.00 -4.40
N GLU A 293 -24.56 19.44 -4.43
CA GLU A 293 -24.97 20.80 -4.11
C GLU A 293 -24.52 21.05 -2.67
N LEU A 294 -23.30 21.58 -2.52
CA LEU A 294 -22.74 21.90 -1.20
C LEU A 294 -23.56 23.04 -0.64
N VAL A 295 -24.31 22.68 0.38
CA VAL A 295 -25.12 23.55 1.23
C VAL A 295 -24.29 24.72 1.73
N SER A 296 -24.80 25.91 1.43
CA SER A 296 -24.65 27.21 2.07
C SER A 296 -23.32 27.57 2.75
N GLN A 297 -22.78 28.67 2.28
CA GLN A 297 -21.78 29.54 2.91
C GLN A 297 -22.14 29.90 4.37
N GLU A 298 -21.87 29.00 5.29
CA GLU A 298 -21.73 29.38 6.70
C GLU A 298 -20.27 29.80 6.91
N ASP A 299 -20.05 30.95 7.55
CA ASP A 299 -18.75 31.51 7.89
C ASP A 299 -17.84 30.45 8.55
N GLY A 300 -16.75 30.09 7.90
CA GLY A 300 -15.77 29.13 8.40
C GLY A 300 -15.81 27.73 7.76
N LEU A 301 -16.81 27.38 6.97
CA LEU A 301 -16.89 26.10 6.24
C LEU A 301 -16.24 26.17 4.84
N ALA A 302 -15.93 27.37 4.34
CA ALA A 302 -15.24 27.58 3.07
C ALA A 302 -13.91 26.83 3.02
N GLU A 303 -13.63 26.11 1.94
CA GLU A 303 -12.38 25.39 1.73
C GLU A 303 -11.42 26.18 0.86
N LYS A 304 -10.17 26.28 1.35
CA LYS A 304 -9.06 26.95 0.67
C LYS A 304 -8.13 25.93 0.02
N GLU A 305 -7.73 26.21 -1.22
CA GLU A 305 -6.71 25.43 -1.92
C GLU A 305 -5.31 25.85 -1.44
N LEU A 306 -4.57 24.89 -0.91
CA LEU A 306 -3.23 25.08 -0.40
C LEU A 306 -2.26 24.14 -1.09
N HIS A 307 -1.02 24.61 -1.23
CA HIS A 307 0.08 23.81 -1.73
C HIS A 307 1.15 23.67 -0.65
N GLU A 308 1.47 22.44 -0.28
CA GLU A 308 2.65 22.13 0.53
C GLU A 308 3.80 21.81 -0.42
N ILE A 309 4.85 22.61 -0.35
CA ILE A 309 6.01 22.52 -1.21
C ILE A 309 7.23 22.15 -0.38
N LEU A 310 7.80 20.98 -0.65
CA LEU A 310 9.09 20.55 -0.13
C LEU A 310 10.13 20.88 -1.18
N PHE A 311 11.12 21.73 -0.87
CA PHE A 311 12.09 22.21 -1.85
C PHE A 311 13.49 22.35 -1.27
N LEU A 312 14.49 22.16 -2.13
CA LEU A 312 15.91 22.28 -1.83
C LEU A 312 16.40 23.68 -2.23
N HIS A 313 16.83 24.48 -1.27
CA HIS A 313 17.28 25.84 -1.51
C HIS A 313 18.34 26.27 -0.49
N GLU A 314 19.06 27.35 -0.80
CA GLU A 314 19.97 28.03 0.11
C GLU A 314 19.31 29.32 0.61
N LEU A 315 18.58 29.28 1.73
CA LEU A 315 17.95 30.46 2.33
C LEU A 315 18.87 31.16 3.35
N ASP A 316 19.71 30.43 4.05
CA ASP A 316 20.47 30.90 5.23
C ASP A 316 21.96 31.05 4.99
N LYS A 317 22.46 31.01 3.76
CA LYS A 317 23.91 31.00 3.42
C LYS A 317 24.74 29.90 4.08
N THR A 318 24.06 28.86 4.56
CA THR A 318 24.67 27.68 5.21
C THR A 318 24.77 26.48 4.27
N GLY A 319 24.41 26.67 3.00
CA GLY A 319 24.33 25.64 1.98
C GLY A 319 22.90 25.20 1.66
N TYR A 320 22.79 24.33 0.66
CA TYR A 320 21.49 23.81 0.22
C TYR A 320 20.88 22.88 1.26
N ARG A 321 19.63 23.16 1.65
CA ARG A 321 18.85 22.40 2.61
C ARG A 321 17.43 22.24 2.13
N TRP A 322 16.73 21.22 2.64
CA TRP A 322 15.32 21.01 2.38
C TRP A 322 14.47 21.90 3.28
N TYR A 323 13.49 22.56 2.69
CA TYR A 323 12.51 23.40 3.37
C TYR A 323 11.10 22.95 3.01
N VAL A 324 10.17 23.16 3.94
CA VAL A 324 8.72 22.94 3.73
C VAL A 324 8.03 24.30 3.80
N ALA A 325 7.36 24.68 2.72
CA ALA A 325 6.49 25.84 2.68
C ALA A 325 5.04 25.40 2.48
N THR A 326 4.10 26.02 3.20
CA THR A 326 2.67 25.94 2.89
C THR A 326 2.27 27.25 2.24
N LEU A 327 1.80 27.20 1.00
CA LEU A 327 1.53 28.33 0.14
C LEU A 327 0.05 28.36 -0.25
N HIS A 328 -0.54 29.54 -0.21
CA HIS A 328 -1.81 29.84 -0.87
C HIS A 328 -1.51 30.53 -2.20
N LYS A 329 -1.84 29.84 -3.31
CA LYS A 329 -1.41 30.25 -4.65
C LYS A 329 -2.04 31.55 -5.11
N GLU A 330 -3.35 31.75 -4.90
CA GLU A 330 -4.08 32.92 -5.41
C GLU A 330 -3.59 34.24 -4.80
N THR A 331 -3.23 34.23 -3.52
CA THR A 331 -2.72 35.43 -2.83
C THR A 331 -1.21 35.50 -2.73
N SER A 332 -0.48 34.54 -3.29
CA SER A 332 0.99 34.41 -3.16
C SER A 332 1.47 34.50 -1.71
N GLN A 333 0.71 33.96 -0.74
CA GLN A 333 1.05 34.03 0.67
C GLN A 333 1.62 32.72 1.19
N ILE A 334 2.77 32.79 1.87
CA ILE A 334 3.33 31.66 2.60
C ILE A 334 2.77 31.66 4.03
N LEU A 335 1.99 30.64 4.36
CA LEU A 335 1.40 30.44 5.69
C LEU A 335 2.42 29.88 6.67
N ARG A 336 3.32 29.02 6.18
CA ARG A 336 4.32 28.32 6.98
C ARG A 336 5.60 28.16 6.18
N LEU A 337 6.74 28.41 6.78
CA LEU A 337 8.05 28.13 6.21
C LEU A 337 8.94 27.53 7.28
N GLN A 338 9.35 26.29 7.10
CA GLN A 338 10.16 25.58 8.09
C GLN A 338 11.29 24.81 7.41
N TYR A 339 12.37 24.63 8.14
CA TYR A 339 13.45 23.72 7.76
C TYR A 339 12.99 22.27 7.92
N ASP A 340 13.30 21.43 6.94
CA ASP A 340 13.09 19.99 7.03
C ASP A 340 14.34 19.29 7.59
N ASP A 341 14.26 18.85 8.84
CA ASP A 341 15.36 18.22 9.56
C ASP A 341 15.65 16.77 9.13
N ILE A 342 14.73 16.14 8.39
CA ILE A 342 14.94 14.80 7.83
C ILE A 342 15.98 14.86 6.71
N GLY A 343 16.06 16.00 6.00
CA GLY A 343 17.04 16.25 4.95
C GLY A 343 16.89 15.34 3.72
N ARG A 344 15.74 14.73 3.53
CA ARG A 344 15.42 13.85 2.40
C ARG A 344 13.96 14.01 1.95
N PRO A 345 13.66 13.80 0.66
CA PRO A 345 12.28 13.81 0.19
C PRO A 345 11.41 12.79 0.92
N ARG A 346 10.17 13.18 1.21
CA ARG A 346 9.17 12.34 1.90
C ARG A 346 8.14 11.74 0.95
N TYR A 347 8.29 11.98 -0.33
CA TYR A 347 7.41 11.54 -1.39
C TYR A 347 8.08 10.45 -2.20
N PHE A 348 7.40 9.31 -2.36
CA PHE A 348 7.90 8.14 -3.07
C PHE A 348 6.98 7.84 -4.24
N SER A 349 7.53 7.79 -5.43
CA SER A 349 6.80 7.59 -6.67
C SER A 349 6.99 6.17 -7.17
N PHE A 350 5.98 5.33 -7.04
CA PHE A 350 5.98 4.00 -7.64
C PHE A 350 5.75 4.12 -9.14
N THR A 351 6.73 3.69 -9.92
CA THR A 351 6.72 3.67 -11.39
C THR A 351 6.99 2.25 -11.88
N PRO A 352 5.95 1.38 -11.96
CA PRO A 352 6.12 -0.02 -12.39
C PRO A 352 6.78 -0.14 -13.77
N PHE A 353 6.49 0.80 -14.66
CA PHE A 353 7.01 0.86 -16.02
C PHE A 353 7.74 2.20 -16.22
N PRO A 354 9.03 2.30 -15.88
CA PRO A 354 9.78 3.55 -15.98
C PRO A 354 9.90 4.01 -17.45
N ARG A 355 9.91 5.33 -17.66
CA ARG A 355 10.15 5.94 -18.95
C ARG A 355 11.61 6.44 -19.00
N PRO A 356 12.39 6.12 -20.05
CA PRO A 356 13.83 6.40 -20.07
C PRO A 356 14.21 7.89 -19.94
N ASN A 357 13.32 8.80 -20.36
CA ASN A 357 13.60 10.23 -20.43
C ASN A 357 12.62 11.07 -19.59
N SER A 358 12.05 10.49 -18.56
CA SER A 358 11.10 11.21 -17.69
C SER A 358 11.08 10.57 -16.31
N VAL A 359 10.88 11.37 -15.30
CA VAL A 359 10.60 10.89 -13.93
C VAL A 359 9.22 10.27 -13.80
N GLU A 360 8.37 10.44 -14.81
CA GLU A 360 7.09 9.77 -14.92
C GLU A 360 7.24 8.41 -15.61
N GLY A 361 6.45 7.43 -15.18
CA GLY A 361 6.39 6.13 -15.81
C GLY A 361 5.38 6.07 -16.96
N TYR A 362 5.30 4.90 -17.57
CA TYR A 362 4.20 4.55 -18.46
C TYR A 362 3.02 4.02 -17.65
N SER A 363 1.82 4.55 -17.87
CA SER A 363 0.58 3.94 -17.39
C SER A 363 0.37 2.57 -18.07
N PHE A 364 -0.03 1.57 -17.30
CA PHE A 364 -0.38 0.27 -17.85
C PHE A 364 -1.67 0.36 -18.69
N VAL A 365 -2.70 1.06 -18.20
CA VAL A 365 -3.94 1.30 -18.93
C VAL A 365 -3.71 2.22 -20.13
N GLY A 366 -3.14 3.42 -19.87
CA GLY A 366 -3.08 4.49 -20.86
C GLY A 366 -2.02 4.31 -21.95
N HIS A 367 -0.90 3.66 -21.66
CA HIS A 367 0.17 3.53 -22.65
C HIS A 367 0.33 2.10 -23.19
N LYS A 368 -0.06 1.08 -22.42
CA LYS A 368 0.12 -0.31 -22.83
C LYS A 368 -1.15 -0.94 -23.40
N LEU A 369 -2.31 -0.64 -22.81
CA LEU A 369 -3.56 -1.31 -23.15
C LEU A 369 -4.58 -0.45 -23.91
N ILE A 370 -4.42 0.88 -23.96
CA ILE A 370 -5.44 1.80 -24.47
C ILE A 370 -5.97 1.43 -25.85
N THR A 371 -5.09 1.18 -26.81
CA THR A 371 -5.48 0.84 -28.18
C THR A 371 -6.28 -0.47 -28.25
N THR A 372 -5.88 -1.44 -27.45
CA THR A 372 -6.56 -2.74 -27.36
C THR A 372 -7.93 -2.62 -26.69
N ILE A 373 -8.04 -1.77 -25.63
CA ILE A 373 -9.29 -1.50 -24.92
C ILE A 373 -10.27 -0.77 -25.85
N GLU A 374 -9.81 0.26 -26.57
CA GLU A 374 -10.63 1.04 -27.49
C GLU A 374 -11.11 0.19 -28.68
N GLU A 375 -10.24 -0.62 -29.27
CA GLU A 375 -10.61 -1.55 -30.33
C GLU A 375 -11.64 -2.57 -29.86
N ASN A 376 -11.43 -3.22 -28.70
CA ASN A 376 -12.38 -4.18 -28.12
C ASN A 376 -13.74 -3.51 -27.81
N THR A 377 -13.70 -2.33 -27.24
CA THR A 377 -14.88 -1.52 -26.94
C THR A 377 -15.67 -1.21 -28.23
N ALA A 378 -14.99 -0.77 -29.30
CA ALA A 378 -15.62 -0.47 -30.57
C ALA A 378 -16.30 -1.71 -31.16
N TRP A 379 -15.62 -2.86 -31.20
CA TRP A 379 -16.19 -4.11 -31.70
C TRP A 379 -17.39 -4.59 -30.87
N ARG A 380 -17.33 -4.49 -29.54
CA ARG A 380 -18.44 -4.85 -28.65
C ARG A 380 -19.66 -3.96 -28.89
N ASN A 381 -19.47 -2.65 -29.05
CA ASN A 381 -20.54 -1.71 -29.34
C ASN A 381 -21.15 -1.98 -30.72
N MET A 382 -20.31 -2.17 -31.77
CA MET A 382 -20.80 -2.54 -33.10
C MET A 382 -21.60 -3.85 -33.09
N LEU A 383 -21.16 -4.84 -32.30
CA LEU A 383 -21.86 -6.12 -32.20
C LEU A 383 -23.22 -5.96 -31.49
N ALA A 384 -23.27 -5.17 -30.42
CA ALA A 384 -24.49 -4.88 -29.70
C ALA A 384 -25.48 -4.09 -30.56
N ASP A 385 -25.01 -3.03 -31.25
CA ASP A 385 -25.79 -2.23 -32.17
C ASP A 385 -26.33 -3.09 -33.35
N ARG A 386 -25.50 -3.99 -33.85
CA ARG A 386 -25.92 -4.94 -34.87
C ARG A 386 -27.01 -5.89 -34.40
N ALA A 387 -26.86 -6.41 -33.17
CA ALA A 387 -27.86 -7.27 -32.55
C ALA A 387 -29.21 -6.52 -32.37
N ALA A 388 -29.18 -5.26 -31.95
CA ALA A 388 -30.35 -4.41 -31.84
C ALA A 388 -31.05 -4.23 -33.20
N LEU A 389 -30.28 -3.95 -34.26
CA LEU A 389 -30.81 -3.84 -35.63
C LEU A 389 -31.33 -5.17 -36.20
N GLN A 390 -30.81 -6.31 -35.74
CA GLN A 390 -31.35 -7.62 -36.14
C GLN A 390 -32.65 -7.99 -35.42
N LEU A 391 -32.74 -7.62 -34.13
CA LEU A 391 -33.96 -7.83 -33.32
C LEU A 391 -35.10 -6.89 -33.73
N GLN A 392 -34.75 -5.65 -34.07
CA GLN A 392 -35.66 -4.60 -34.51
C GLN A 392 -35.24 -4.14 -35.93
N ALA A 393 -35.41 -5.01 -36.90
CA ALA A 393 -34.96 -4.72 -38.26
C ALA A 393 -35.67 -3.47 -38.82
N PRO A 394 -34.92 -2.49 -39.37
CA PRO A 394 -35.52 -1.35 -40.06
C PRO A 394 -36.40 -1.85 -41.21
N MET A 395 -37.60 -1.28 -41.31
CA MET A 395 -38.56 -1.66 -42.34
C MET A 395 -38.43 -0.74 -43.53
N MET A 396 -38.41 -1.30 -44.72
CA MET A 396 -38.52 -0.57 -45.99
C MET A 396 -39.98 -0.57 -46.42
N ARG A 397 -40.53 0.63 -46.65
CA ARG A 397 -41.88 0.83 -47.09
C ARG A 397 -41.89 1.53 -48.46
N ARG A 398 -42.74 1.08 -49.39
CA ARG A 398 -42.98 1.81 -50.63
C ARG A 398 -43.68 3.14 -50.28
N GLN A 399 -43.38 4.21 -51.02
CA GLN A 399 -43.91 5.55 -50.76
C GLN A 399 -45.46 5.61 -50.73
N ASN A 400 -46.15 4.72 -51.44
CA ASN A 400 -47.61 4.64 -51.52
C ASN A 400 -48.17 3.38 -50.82
N ALA A 401 -47.48 2.84 -49.86
CA ALA A 401 -47.92 1.69 -49.08
C ALA A 401 -49.16 2.08 -48.22
N LEU A 402 -50.10 1.14 -48.05
CA LEU A 402 -51.30 1.35 -47.24
C LEU A 402 -50.99 1.43 -45.75
N TRP A 403 -50.00 0.64 -45.29
CA TRP A 403 -49.64 0.59 -43.88
C TRP A 403 -48.74 1.76 -43.47
N ASP A 404 -49.05 2.42 -42.39
CA ASP A 404 -48.26 3.48 -41.78
C ASP A 404 -47.81 3.06 -40.35
N PRO A 405 -46.50 3.01 -40.03
CA PRO A 405 -46.03 2.63 -38.73
C PRO A 405 -46.37 3.64 -37.64
N ASP A 406 -46.63 4.90 -38.01
CA ASP A 406 -47.05 5.95 -37.05
C ASP A 406 -48.52 5.79 -36.62
N ASP A 407 -49.38 5.26 -37.51
CA ASP A 407 -50.79 4.99 -37.23
C ASP A 407 -51.00 3.58 -36.63
N GLU A 408 -50.25 2.58 -37.13
CA GLU A 408 -50.36 1.18 -36.71
C GLU A 408 -48.97 0.62 -36.33
N PRO A 409 -48.51 0.82 -35.07
CA PRO A 409 -47.23 0.28 -34.61
C PRO A 409 -47.23 -1.25 -34.56
N ILE A 410 -46.13 -1.87 -34.97
CA ILE A 410 -45.98 -3.34 -34.95
C ILE A 410 -45.97 -3.87 -33.53
N GLY A 411 -46.91 -4.78 -33.28
CA GLY A 411 -47.01 -5.49 -31.98
C GLY A 411 -47.17 -7.00 -32.12
N PRO A 412 -47.00 -7.75 -31.03
CA PRO A 412 -47.21 -9.20 -31.03
C PRO A 412 -48.64 -9.55 -31.42
N LYS A 413 -48.82 -10.51 -32.36
CA LYS A 413 -50.13 -10.98 -32.87
C LYS A 413 -50.92 -9.94 -33.69
N GLN A 414 -50.31 -8.88 -34.14
CA GLN A 414 -50.95 -7.88 -34.96
C GLN A 414 -51.07 -8.35 -36.40
N VAL A 415 -52.19 -8.07 -37.04
CA VAL A 415 -52.40 -8.34 -38.46
C VAL A 415 -52.26 -7.03 -39.21
N ILE A 416 -51.21 -6.94 -40.04
CA ILE A 416 -50.94 -5.76 -40.85
C ILE A 416 -51.62 -5.93 -42.21
N THR A 417 -52.45 -4.97 -42.64
CA THR A 417 -53.11 -5.00 -43.92
C THR A 417 -52.21 -4.34 -44.98
N VAL A 418 -51.81 -5.10 -46.00
CA VAL A 418 -50.98 -4.64 -47.13
C VAL A 418 -51.65 -4.98 -48.44
N ARG A 419 -51.45 -4.16 -49.48
CA ARG A 419 -51.97 -4.44 -50.84
C ARG A 419 -51.15 -5.50 -51.55
N ASP A 420 -49.87 -5.52 -51.31
CA ASP A 420 -48.91 -6.46 -51.90
C ASP A 420 -47.93 -6.86 -50.79
N MET A 421 -47.59 -8.14 -50.73
CA MET A 421 -46.61 -8.69 -49.76
C MET A 421 -45.23 -8.05 -49.85
N GLN A 422 -44.90 -7.33 -50.97
CA GLN A 422 -43.67 -6.61 -51.15
C GLN A 422 -43.75 -5.13 -50.79
N GLU A 423 -44.90 -4.62 -50.28
CA GLU A 423 -45.01 -3.22 -49.88
C GLU A 423 -44.18 -2.88 -48.66
N VAL A 424 -44.03 -3.84 -47.75
CA VAL A 424 -43.25 -3.69 -46.51
C VAL A 424 -42.27 -4.87 -46.43
N GLN A 425 -40.99 -4.59 -46.34
CA GLN A 425 -39.93 -5.58 -46.21
C GLN A 425 -38.97 -5.18 -45.10
N ALA A 426 -38.58 -6.15 -44.28
CA ALA A 426 -37.48 -5.93 -43.36
C ALA A 426 -36.14 -5.79 -44.13
N LEU A 427 -35.35 -4.79 -43.80
CA LEU A 427 -34.04 -4.59 -44.36
C LEU A 427 -33.12 -5.75 -43.94
N GLN A 428 -32.77 -6.60 -44.89
CA GLN A 428 -31.82 -7.68 -44.66
C GLN A 428 -30.39 -7.13 -44.68
N LEU A 429 -29.78 -7.12 -43.53
CA LEU A 429 -28.38 -6.70 -43.38
C LEU A 429 -27.48 -7.93 -43.33
N PRO A 430 -26.34 -7.95 -44.03
CA PRO A 430 -25.39 -9.09 -44.02
C PRO A 430 -24.89 -9.31 -42.56
N ASP A 431 -24.70 -10.61 -42.25
CA ASP A 431 -24.25 -10.99 -40.91
C ASP A 431 -22.71 -11.00 -40.83
N TYR A 432 -22.15 -10.12 -39.96
CA TYR A 432 -20.71 -10.03 -39.64
C TYR A 432 -20.43 -10.40 -38.20
N THR A 433 -21.32 -11.08 -37.48
CA THR A 433 -21.18 -11.41 -36.06
C THR A 433 -19.99 -12.32 -35.81
N ALA A 434 -19.71 -13.30 -36.69
CA ALA A 434 -18.61 -14.23 -36.47
C ALA A 434 -17.23 -13.54 -36.56
N PRO A 435 -16.92 -12.72 -37.59
CA PRO A 435 -15.67 -11.96 -37.66
C PRO A 435 -15.52 -10.96 -36.51
N ALA A 436 -16.60 -10.33 -36.04
CA ALA A 436 -16.56 -9.39 -34.91
C ALA A 436 -16.21 -10.09 -33.62
N ARG A 437 -16.79 -11.28 -33.34
CA ARG A 437 -16.44 -12.09 -32.18
C ARG A 437 -14.99 -12.57 -32.19
N GLU A 438 -14.49 -12.97 -33.36
CA GLU A 438 -13.08 -13.37 -33.54
C GLU A 438 -12.13 -12.20 -33.19
N ARG A 439 -12.46 -10.99 -33.65
CA ARG A 439 -11.69 -9.78 -33.30
C ARG A 439 -11.74 -9.45 -31.82
N ILE A 440 -12.88 -9.59 -31.16
CA ILE A 440 -12.98 -9.40 -29.70
C ILE A 440 -12.04 -10.39 -28.98
N ILE A 441 -12.03 -11.65 -29.35
CA ILE A 441 -11.15 -12.67 -28.76
C ILE A 441 -9.68 -12.34 -29.05
N ASP A 442 -9.35 -11.89 -30.25
CA ASP A 442 -7.98 -11.53 -30.61
C ASP A 442 -7.49 -10.32 -29.79
N THR A 443 -8.32 -9.31 -29.57
CA THR A 443 -7.96 -8.15 -28.75
C THR A 443 -7.76 -8.54 -27.29
N GLU A 444 -8.58 -9.46 -26.74
CA GLU A 444 -8.40 -10.00 -25.38
C GLU A 444 -7.06 -10.76 -25.27
N ARG A 445 -6.72 -11.59 -26.25
CA ARG A 445 -5.41 -12.28 -26.30
C ARG A 445 -4.22 -11.33 -26.44
N GLN A 446 -4.39 -10.23 -27.18
CA GLN A 446 -3.35 -9.20 -27.28
C GLN A 446 -3.15 -8.50 -25.92
N ALA A 447 -4.24 -8.17 -25.21
CA ALA A 447 -4.16 -7.61 -23.85
C ALA A 447 -3.40 -8.52 -22.87
N GLU A 448 -3.62 -9.84 -22.96
CA GLU A 448 -2.88 -10.83 -22.18
C GLU A 448 -1.38 -10.83 -22.48
N LYS A 449 -1.01 -10.79 -23.74
CA LYS A 449 0.40 -10.73 -24.15
C LYS A 449 1.07 -9.43 -23.69
N LEU A 450 0.38 -8.29 -23.79
CA LEU A 450 0.89 -6.99 -23.36
C LEU A 450 1.01 -6.91 -21.83
N GLY A 451 0.04 -7.47 -21.11
CA GLY A 451 0.03 -7.53 -19.64
C GLY A 451 1.06 -8.48 -19.05
N GLY A 452 1.64 -9.37 -19.88
CA GLY A 452 2.50 -10.45 -19.36
C GLY A 452 1.72 -11.47 -18.50
N MET A 453 0.40 -11.41 -18.55
CA MET A 453 -0.50 -12.28 -17.79
C MET A 453 -1.18 -13.23 -18.77
N THR A 454 -0.66 -14.46 -18.82
CA THR A 454 -1.33 -15.53 -19.56
C THR A 454 -2.55 -16.01 -18.81
N ASP A 455 -3.51 -16.65 -19.49
CA ASP A 455 -4.71 -17.26 -18.88
C ASP A 455 -4.38 -18.14 -17.67
N ILE A 456 -3.25 -18.83 -17.72
CA ILE A 456 -2.75 -19.67 -16.63
C ILE A 456 -2.37 -18.82 -15.40
N ALA A 457 -1.71 -17.68 -15.63
CA ALA A 457 -1.31 -16.77 -14.56
C ALA A 457 -2.50 -16.02 -13.94
N SER A 458 -3.61 -15.86 -14.69
CA SER A 458 -4.88 -15.31 -14.22
C SER A 458 -5.78 -16.33 -13.53
N GLY A 459 -5.37 -17.63 -13.47
CA GLY A 459 -6.11 -18.71 -12.80
C GLY A 459 -7.07 -19.48 -13.71
N SER A 460 -7.06 -19.23 -15.01
CA SER A 460 -7.83 -19.99 -15.99
C SER A 460 -7.20 -21.38 -16.22
N LYS A 461 -8.04 -22.39 -16.47
CA LYS A 461 -7.53 -23.73 -16.78
C LYS A 461 -6.72 -23.67 -18.09
N PRO A 462 -5.52 -24.32 -18.12
CA PRO A 462 -4.79 -24.46 -19.37
C PRO A 462 -5.64 -25.22 -20.39
N SER A 463 -5.52 -24.86 -21.69
CA SER A 463 -6.18 -25.63 -22.72
C SER A 463 -5.69 -27.08 -22.68
N GLU A 464 -6.58 -28.04 -22.93
CA GLU A 464 -6.29 -29.48 -22.83
C GLU A 464 -5.11 -29.95 -23.73
N ASP A 465 -4.72 -29.13 -24.71
CA ASP A 465 -3.66 -29.43 -25.67
C ASP A 465 -2.25 -29.03 -25.24
N ARG A 466 -2.07 -28.36 -24.09
CA ARG A 466 -0.74 -27.90 -23.64
C ARG A 466 -0.08 -28.92 -22.71
N THR A 467 1.19 -29.21 -23.00
CA THR A 467 2.01 -30.05 -22.13
C THR A 467 2.41 -29.31 -20.84
N LEU A 468 2.65 -30.06 -19.77
CA LEU A 468 3.10 -29.50 -18.48
C LEU A 468 4.40 -28.67 -18.64
N GLY A 469 5.29 -29.07 -19.55
CA GLY A 469 6.54 -28.38 -19.86
C GLY A 469 6.31 -27.03 -20.55
N GLU A 470 5.41 -26.95 -21.52
CA GLU A 470 5.04 -25.70 -22.19
C GLU A 470 4.34 -24.73 -21.23
N THR A 471 3.48 -25.25 -20.37
CA THR A 471 2.83 -24.47 -19.32
C THR A 471 3.85 -23.83 -18.37
N ARG A 472 4.85 -24.59 -17.91
CA ARG A 472 5.93 -24.08 -17.06
C ARG A 472 6.79 -23.02 -17.77
N LEU A 473 7.15 -23.23 -19.02
CA LEU A 473 7.92 -22.26 -19.81
C LEU A 473 7.17 -20.94 -19.99
N VAL A 474 5.89 -21.00 -20.35
CA VAL A 474 5.06 -19.80 -20.52
C VAL A 474 4.90 -19.05 -19.19
N THR A 475 4.73 -19.77 -18.08
CA THR A 475 4.67 -19.17 -16.75
C THR A 475 6.01 -18.50 -16.39
N ALA A 476 7.14 -19.16 -16.61
CA ALA A 476 8.46 -18.60 -16.33
C ALA A 476 8.74 -17.31 -17.12
N PHE A 477 8.39 -17.26 -18.42
CA PHE A 477 8.56 -16.01 -19.19
C PHE A 477 7.65 -14.88 -18.72
N SER A 478 6.45 -15.17 -18.23
CA SER A 478 5.57 -14.15 -17.64
C SER A 478 6.12 -13.64 -16.31
N GLU A 479 6.77 -14.49 -15.54
CA GLU A 479 7.38 -14.18 -14.26
C GLU A 479 8.54 -13.18 -14.38
N VAL A 480 9.42 -13.33 -15.37
CA VAL A 480 10.54 -12.41 -15.60
C VAL A 480 10.08 -10.97 -15.82
N ARG A 481 9.00 -10.76 -16.59
CA ARG A 481 8.44 -9.40 -16.81
C ARG A 481 7.87 -8.79 -15.54
N ILE A 482 7.19 -9.60 -14.73
CA ILE A 482 6.60 -9.14 -13.48
C ILE A 482 7.69 -8.86 -12.45
N GLU A 483 8.77 -9.64 -12.45
CA GLU A 483 9.92 -9.43 -11.57
C GLU A 483 10.60 -8.08 -11.84
N GLU A 484 10.73 -7.65 -13.11
CA GLU A 484 11.22 -6.32 -13.45
C GLU A 484 10.32 -5.21 -12.85
N VAL A 485 8.99 -5.36 -12.99
CA VAL A 485 8.01 -4.44 -12.40
C VAL A 485 8.14 -4.39 -10.88
N ILE A 486 8.30 -5.54 -10.23
CA ILE A 486 8.47 -5.65 -8.79
C ILE A 486 9.76 -4.97 -8.35
N ARG A 487 10.87 -5.20 -9.05
CA ARG A 487 12.16 -4.58 -8.75
C ARG A 487 12.09 -3.05 -8.80
N ASN A 488 11.44 -2.49 -9.82
CA ASN A 488 11.27 -1.04 -9.93
C ASN A 488 10.49 -0.44 -8.75
N ILE A 489 9.51 -1.17 -8.21
CA ILE A 489 8.76 -0.76 -7.00
C ILE A 489 9.62 -0.94 -5.75
N GLN A 490 10.43 -1.99 -5.67
CA GLN A 490 11.29 -2.28 -4.52
C GLN A 490 12.38 -1.24 -4.30
N GLU A 491 12.92 -0.64 -5.35
CA GLU A 491 13.89 0.45 -5.26
C GLU A 491 13.30 1.66 -4.51
N GLU A 492 12.04 2.00 -4.77
CA GLU A 492 11.35 3.05 -4.03
C GLU A 492 11.03 2.64 -2.58
N LEU A 493 10.70 1.37 -2.36
CA LEU A 493 10.45 0.85 -1.01
C LEU A 493 11.72 0.84 -0.14
N GLU A 494 12.92 0.62 -0.71
CA GLU A 494 14.19 0.76 0.01
C GLU A 494 14.39 2.20 0.49
N SER A 495 14.18 3.18 -0.40
CA SER A 495 14.29 4.61 -0.09
C SER A 495 13.26 5.05 0.94
N LEU A 496 12.02 4.58 0.82
CA LEU A 496 10.92 4.82 1.75
C LEU A 496 11.26 4.28 3.15
N ALA A 497 11.77 3.05 3.25
CA ALA A 497 12.14 2.44 4.52
C ALA A 497 13.23 3.24 5.25
N GLN A 498 14.20 3.81 4.50
CA GLN A 498 15.24 4.65 5.07
C GLN A 498 14.67 5.95 5.66
N VAL A 499 13.78 6.64 4.94
CA VAL A 499 13.14 7.87 5.44
C VAL A 499 12.24 7.57 6.63
N ARG A 500 11.47 6.49 6.56
CA ARG A 500 10.65 6.01 7.68
C ARG A 500 11.49 5.70 8.92
N HIS A 501 12.66 5.11 8.75
CA HIS A 501 13.61 4.85 9.83
C HIS A 501 14.11 6.16 10.48
N LEU A 502 14.49 7.17 9.67
CA LEU A 502 14.91 8.47 10.17
C LEU A 502 13.79 9.18 10.95
N MET A 503 12.56 9.12 10.47
CA MET A 503 11.40 9.68 11.16
C MET A 503 11.13 8.97 12.49
N TRP A 504 11.21 7.62 12.53
CA TRP A 504 11.06 6.88 13.78
C TRP A 504 12.19 7.17 14.76
N LYS A 505 13.43 7.28 14.29
CA LYS A 505 14.57 7.68 15.13
C LYS A 505 14.31 9.03 15.79
N ARG A 506 13.78 10.01 15.03
CA ARG A 506 13.38 11.32 15.54
C ARG A 506 12.22 11.23 16.54
N ALA A 507 11.18 10.49 16.21
CA ALA A 507 10.03 10.32 17.08
C ALA A 507 10.43 9.69 18.42
N LEU A 508 11.24 8.63 18.39
CA LEU A 508 11.75 7.99 19.61
C LEU A 508 12.73 8.87 20.42
N ALA A 509 13.47 9.76 19.77
CA ALA A 509 14.32 10.71 20.47
C ALA A 509 13.51 11.72 21.30
N SER A 510 12.26 12.00 20.93
CA SER A 510 11.32 12.84 21.71
C SER A 510 10.61 12.05 22.83
N MET A 511 10.77 10.72 22.90
CA MET A 511 10.14 9.82 23.88
C MET A 511 11.21 9.19 24.76
N PRO A 512 11.53 9.77 25.94
CA PRO A 512 12.60 9.27 26.80
C PRO A 512 12.37 7.82 27.24
N ASP A 513 11.10 7.42 27.44
CA ASP A 513 10.74 6.07 27.85
C ASP A 513 10.65 5.07 26.69
N GLY A 514 10.75 5.54 25.45
CA GLY A 514 10.58 4.70 24.25
C GLY A 514 9.15 4.15 24.10
N VAL A 515 8.99 3.22 23.16
CA VAL A 515 7.72 2.56 22.83
C VAL A 515 7.73 1.12 23.36
N GLU A 516 6.68 0.71 24.06
CA GLU A 516 6.54 -0.65 24.61
C GLU A 516 6.45 -1.67 23.48
N ALA A 517 7.29 -2.72 23.58
CA ALA A 517 7.30 -3.79 22.59
C ALA A 517 6.18 -4.81 22.89
N PRO A 518 5.35 -5.16 21.89
CA PRO A 518 4.35 -6.20 22.06
C PRO A 518 4.98 -7.56 22.41
N THR A 519 4.27 -8.37 23.19
CA THR A 519 4.76 -9.68 23.64
C THR A 519 5.14 -10.62 22.49
N HIS A 520 4.39 -10.61 21.38
CA HIS A 520 4.69 -11.44 20.23
C HIS A 520 5.99 -11.05 19.51
N VAL A 521 6.34 -9.75 19.51
CA VAL A 521 7.61 -9.25 18.94
C VAL A 521 8.79 -9.71 19.80
N LEU A 522 8.66 -9.60 21.14
CA LEU A 522 9.69 -10.05 22.09
C LEU A 522 9.92 -11.56 21.95
N GLN A 523 8.86 -12.36 21.91
CA GLN A 523 8.95 -13.81 21.69
C GLN A 523 9.60 -14.15 20.35
N GLY A 524 9.28 -13.40 19.28
CA GLY A 524 9.89 -13.57 17.97
C GLY A 524 11.41 -13.32 17.98
N LEU A 525 11.87 -12.30 18.73
CA LEU A 525 13.28 -11.98 18.89
C LEU A 525 14.02 -13.07 19.72
N GLU A 526 13.42 -13.49 20.83
CA GLU A 526 13.96 -14.57 21.67
C GLU A 526 14.08 -15.90 20.89
N THR A 527 13.07 -16.22 20.07
CA THR A 527 13.10 -17.42 19.22
C THR A 527 14.24 -17.37 18.21
N ARG A 528 14.58 -16.18 17.69
CA ARG A 528 15.75 -15.97 16.81
C ARG A 528 17.10 -16.03 17.52
N GLY A 529 17.11 -16.25 18.85
CA GLY A 529 18.33 -16.33 19.66
C GLY A 529 18.98 -14.98 19.93
N VAL A 530 18.23 -13.89 19.83
CA VAL A 530 18.72 -12.54 20.08
C VAL A 530 18.55 -12.23 21.57
N ASP A 531 19.60 -11.70 22.22
CA ASP A 531 19.55 -11.33 23.64
C ASP A 531 18.74 -10.03 23.84
N VAL A 532 17.45 -10.21 24.14
CA VAL A 532 16.53 -9.10 24.40
C VAL A 532 16.92 -8.32 25.65
N ALA A 533 17.44 -9.00 26.70
CA ALA A 533 17.77 -8.35 27.96
C ALA A 533 18.95 -7.36 27.82
N GLN A 534 19.89 -7.64 26.96
CA GLN A 534 21.04 -6.78 26.70
C GLN A 534 20.66 -5.45 26.03
N TYR A 535 19.78 -5.49 25.01
CA TYR A 535 19.44 -4.32 24.18
C TYR A 535 18.13 -3.65 24.58
N MET A 536 17.22 -4.37 25.25
CA MET A 536 15.90 -3.90 25.65
C MET A 536 15.61 -4.28 27.13
N PRO A 537 16.37 -3.77 28.11
CA PRO A 537 16.20 -4.17 29.51
C PRO A 537 14.80 -3.87 30.05
N ASN A 538 14.16 -2.81 29.56
CA ASN A 538 12.80 -2.41 29.94
C ASN A 538 11.71 -2.94 29.01
N LYS A 539 12.03 -3.86 28.08
CA LYS A 539 11.12 -4.37 27.03
C LYS A 539 10.53 -3.27 26.15
N ARG A 540 11.26 -2.17 25.96
CA ARG A 540 10.84 -1.00 25.20
C ARG A 540 11.87 -0.69 24.09
N PHE A 541 11.37 -0.28 22.93
CA PHE A 541 12.18 0.23 21.84
C PHE A 541 12.59 1.68 22.13
N ALA A 542 13.86 1.90 22.35
CA ALA A 542 14.45 3.22 22.58
C ALA A 542 15.17 3.74 21.31
N ALA A 543 15.40 5.05 21.25
CA ALA A 543 16.15 5.67 20.15
C ALA A 543 17.55 5.07 19.95
N THR A 544 18.19 4.59 21.02
CA THR A 544 19.51 3.95 20.99
C THR A 544 19.57 2.66 20.17
N ILE A 545 18.44 1.96 20.00
CA ILE A 545 18.34 0.76 19.14
C ILE A 545 18.36 1.16 17.68
N LEU A 546 17.65 2.25 17.34
CA LEU A 546 17.60 2.77 15.97
C LEU A 546 18.83 3.58 15.59
N ASP A 547 19.75 3.83 16.54
CA ASP A 547 20.98 4.55 16.26
C ASP A 547 22.03 3.63 15.64
N GLY A 548 22.42 3.95 14.39
CA GLY A 548 23.36 3.16 13.62
C GLY A 548 23.18 3.35 12.11
N ALA A 549 24.05 2.75 11.34
CA ALA A 549 23.95 2.69 9.89
C ALA A 549 23.25 1.40 9.46
N TYR A 550 22.06 1.53 8.92
CA TYR A 550 21.23 0.42 8.47
C TYR A 550 20.90 0.54 6.98
N ARG A 551 20.79 -0.60 6.32
CA ARG A 551 20.24 -0.72 4.98
C ARG A 551 19.03 -1.64 5.00
N PHE A 552 17.96 -1.20 4.36
CA PHE A 552 16.71 -1.94 4.24
C PHE A 552 16.65 -2.56 2.84
N LYS A 553 16.58 -3.88 2.77
CA LYS A 553 16.42 -4.59 1.51
C LYS A 553 15.03 -5.22 1.46
N PRO A 554 14.17 -4.85 0.50
CA PRO A 554 12.91 -5.55 0.28
C PRO A 554 13.15 -7.03 -0.02
N ARG A 555 12.37 -7.91 0.60
CA ARG A 555 12.59 -9.36 0.53
C ARG A 555 11.79 -10.05 -0.56
N GLY A 556 10.69 -9.44 -1.02
CA GLY A 556 9.77 -10.07 -1.96
C GLY A 556 10.43 -10.34 -3.31
N SER A 557 10.41 -11.59 -3.76
CA SER A 557 10.71 -11.99 -5.14
C SER A 557 9.62 -12.94 -5.61
N VAL A 558 9.45 -13.08 -6.91
CA VAL A 558 8.47 -14.03 -7.48
C VAL A 558 8.82 -15.45 -7.04
N GLU A 559 10.11 -15.79 -7.04
CA GLU A 559 10.62 -17.08 -6.56
C GLU A 559 10.31 -17.31 -5.08
N ALA A 560 10.44 -16.26 -4.23
CA ALA A 560 10.11 -16.35 -2.81
C ALA A 560 8.61 -16.55 -2.52
N THR A 561 7.75 -16.28 -3.47
CA THR A 561 6.29 -16.39 -3.31
C THR A 561 5.77 -17.79 -3.67
N ASP A 562 6.49 -18.56 -4.47
CA ASP A 562 6.13 -19.93 -4.80
C ASP A 562 6.58 -20.91 -3.71
N LYS A 563 5.69 -21.09 -2.71
CA LYS A 563 5.92 -22.00 -1.60
C LYS A 563 6.09 -23.48 -2.04
N HIS A 564 5.52 -23.86 -3.19
CA HIS A 564 5.70 -25.20 -3.73
C HIS A 564 7.12 -25.41 -4.25
N GLN A 565 7.63 -24.43 -4.98
CA GLN A 565 8.99 -24.46 -5.50
C GLN A 565 10.00 -24.39 -4.36
N GLN A 566 9.81 -23.47 -3.39
CA GLN A 566 10.67 -23.39 -2.20
C GLN A 566 10.72 -24.71 -1.39
N ARG A 567 9.57 -25.40 -1.26
CA ARG A 567 9.53 -26.71 -0.61
C ARG A 567 10.28 -27.77 -1.38
N SER A 568 10.16 -27.76 -2.71
CA SER A 568 10.91 -28.66 -3.60
C SER A 568 12.40 -28.41 -3.52
N ASP A 569 12.82 -27.13 -3.63
CA ASP A 569 14.22 -26.73 -3.59
C ASP A 569 14.84 -26.99 -2.22
N PHE A 570 14.07 -26.77 -1.14
CA PHE A 570 14.50 -27.12 0.21
C PHE A 570 14.67 -28.63 0.41
N ALA A 571 13.73 -29.44 -0.10
CA ALA A 571 13.86 -30.89 -0.06
C ALA A 571 15.05 -31.40 -0.86
N GLU A 572 15.31 -30.84 -2.05
CA GLU A 572 16.46 -31.13 -2.88
C GLU A 572 17.78 -30.70 -2.22
N SER A 573 17.80 -29.50 -1.60
CA SER A 573 18.95 -29.01 -0.84
C SER A 573 19.26 -29.91 0.37
N LEU A 574 18.25 -30.36 1.11
CA LEU A 574 18.43 -31.32 2.21
C LEU A 574 18.97 -32.66 1.71
N GLN A 575 18.49 -33.15 0.58
CA GLN A 575 18.97 -34.38 -0.02
C GLN A 575 20.43 -34.26 -0.50
N SER A 576 20.77 -33.10 -1.08
CA SER A 576 22.17 -32.79 -1.47
C SER A 576 23.08 -32.68 -0.25
N LEU A 577 22.66 -32.00 0.80
CA LEU A 577 23.38 -31.89 2.07
C LEU A 577 23.58 -33.27 2.74
N ALA A 578 22.56 -34.13 2.72
CA ALA A 578 22.64 -35.49 3.24
C ALA A 578 23.67 -36.34 2.44
N SER A 579 23.68 -36.20 1.11
CA SER A 579 24.64 -36.89 0.24
C SER A 579 26.07 -36.37 0.45
N MET A 580 26.26 -35.06 0.63
CA MET A 580 27.55 -34.43 0.94
C MET A 580 28.05 -34.81 2.35
N ALA A 581 27.16 -34.91 3.34
CA ALA A 581 27.49 -35.37 4.68
C ALA A 581 27.95 -36.83 4.70
N ALA A 582 27.39 -37.67 3.84
CA ALA A 582 27.83 -39.06 3.67
C ALA A 582 29.21 -39.16 2.99
N ALA A 583 29.54 -38.25 2.07
CA ALA A 583 30.80 -38.19 1.36
C ALA A 583 31.92 -37.48 2.16
N ALA A 584 31.60 -36.52 3.02
CA ALA A 584 32.54 -35.74 3.81
C ALA A 584 32.14 -35.69 5.30
N PRO A 585 32.81 -36.44 6.17
CA PRO A 585 32.45 -36.52 7.60
C PRO A 585 32.44 -35.18 8.34
N MET A 586 33.21 -34.21 7.86
CA MET A 586 33.30 -32.86 8.42
C MET A 586 32.00 -32.07 8.23
N ILE A 587 31.29 -32.27 7.12
CA ILE A 587 29.97 -31.68 6.87
C ILE A 587 28.92 -32.32 7.76
N GLY A 588 28.98 -33.63 7.97
CA GLY A 588 28.16 -34.36 8.91
C GLY A 588 28.27 -33.82 10.34
N PHE A 589 29.49 -33.48 10.77
CA PHE A 589 29.73 -32.88 12.08
C PHE A 589 29.15 -31.47 12.20
N LEU A 590 29.25 -30.63 11.16
CA LEU A 590 28.62 -29.29 11.13
C LEU A 590 27.09 -29.36 11.19
N LEU A 591 26.51 -30.34 10.54
CA LEU A 591 25.03 -30.53 10.57
C LEU A 591 24.54 -31.05 11.94
N GLN A 592 25.40 -31.69 12.73
CA GLN A 592 25.10 -32.13 14.09
C GLN A 592 25.20 -31.00 15.13
N GLN A 593 25.69 -29.82 14.76
CA GLN A 593 25.70 -28.68 15.68
C GLN A 593 24.27 -28.21 15.97
N PRO A 594 23.92 -27.93 17.25
CA PRO A 594 22.54 -27.55 17.65
C PRO A 594 22.07 -26.28 16.97
N ALA A 595 22.96 -25.36 16.65
CA ALA A 595 22.64 -24.11 15.96
C ALA A 595 22.20 -24.35 14.51
N THR A 596 22.89 -25.23 13.76
CA THR A 596 22.56 -25.56 12.37
C THR A 596 21.31 -26.40 12.27
N ALA A 597 21.13 -27.37 13.17
CA ALA A 597 19.92 -28.16 13.24
C ALA A 597 18.68 -27.30 13.54
N LYS A 598 18.80 -26.34 14.47
CA LYS A 598 17.75 -25.41 14.79
C LYS A 598 17.40 -24.50 13.60
N ALA A 599 18.38 -23.94 12.90
CA ALA A 599 18.17 -23.10 11.71
C ALA A 599 17.46 -23.85 10.57
N LEU A 600 17.83 -25.12 10.32
CA LEU A 600 17.15 -25.95 9.32
C LEU A 600 15.70 -26.24 9.70
N LEU A 601 15.45 -26.51 10.98
CA LEU A 601 14.12 -26.80 11.51
C LEU A 601 13.23 -25.55 11.48
N GLU A 602 13.78 -24.38 11.78
CA GLU A 602 13.08 -23.09 11.65
C GLU A 602 12.70 -22.81 10.20
N THR A 603 13.61 -23.05 9.25
CA THR A 603 13.34 -22.90 7.82
C THR A 603 12.23 -23.83 7.38
N TRP A 604 12.25 -25.08 7.82
CA TRP A 604 11.22 -26.09 7.54
C TRP A 604 9.84 -25.66 8.11
N VAL A 605 9.78 -25.28 9.39
CA VAL A 605 8.56 -24.81 10.05
C VAL A 605 7.94 -23.61 9.33
N ASN A 606 8.77 -22.67 8.86
CA ASN A 606 8.31 -21.49 8.12
C ASN A 606 7.79 -21.84 6.72
N LEU A 607 8.47 -22.74 5.99
CA LEU A 607 8.06 -23.19 4.66
C LEU A 607 6.73 -23.99 4.66
N TYR A 608 6.51 -24.79 5.71
CA TYR A 608 5.32 -25.63 5.82
C TYR A 608 4.17 -25.01 6.61
N ASN A 609 4.33 -23.76 7.09
CA ASN A 609 3.33 -23.00 7.86
C ASN A 609 2.76 -23.82 9.05
N VAL A 610 3.62 -24.41 9.85
CA VAL A 610 3.19 -25.16 11.02
C VAL A 610 2.58 -24.21 12.04
N SER A 611 1.34 -24.49 12.47
CA SER A 611 0.54 -23.59 13.32
C SER A 611 1.13 -23.41 14.72
N ASP A 612 1.77 -24.44 15.25
CA ASP A 612 2.37 -24.41 16.58
C ASP A 612 3.91 -24.46 16.47
N LYS A 613 4.49 -23.29 16.21
CA LYS A 613 5.95 -23.15 16.08
C LYS A 613 6.69 -23.43 17.40
N GLN A 614 6.06 -23.16 18.55
CA GLN A 614 6.66 -23.33 19.87
C GLN A 614 6.80 -24.81 20.25
N ALA A 615 5.88 -25.65 19.80
CA ALA A 615 5.96 -27.09 20.04
C ALA A 615 7.19 -27.73 19.36
N PHE A 616 7.66 -27.16 18.24
CA PHE A 616 8.80 -27.67 17.48
C PHE A 616 10.12 -26.99 17.82
N LEU A 617 10.08 -25.70 18.19
CA LEU A 617 11.28 -24.85 18.38
C LEU A 617 11.55 -24.54 19.86
N GLY A 618 10.69 -25.01 20.79
CA GLY A 618 10.85 -24.77 22.22
C GLY A 618 12.17 -25.34 22.77
N PRO A 619 12.82 -24.67 23.73
CA PRO A 619 14.10 -25.09 24.28
C PRO A 619 14.05 -26.48 24.88
N ASP A 620 12.90 -26.91 25.41
CA ASP A 620 12.73 -28.21 26.07
C ASP A 620 12.65 -29.39 25.09
N THR A 621 12.03 -29.19 23.91
CA THR A 621 11.86 -30.26 22.92
C THR A 621 13.16 -30.58 22.18
N LEU A 622 13.98 -29.58 21.85
CA LEU A 622 15.28 -29.78 21.21
C LEU A 622 16.31 -30.39 22.19
N GLY A 623 16.30 -29.94 23.46
CA GLY A 623 17.15 -30.47 24.50
C GLY A 623 16.89 -31.95 24.80
N VAL A 624 15.62 -32.35 24.90
CA VAL A 624 15.21 -33.74 25.14
C VAL A 624 15.51 -34.63 23.94
N ALA A 625 15.26 -34.17 22.72
CA ALA A 625 15.57 -34.92 21.49
C ALA A 625 17.09 -35.15 21.33
N MET A 626 17.93 -34.15 21.63
CA MET A 626 19.38 -34.28 21.56
C MET A 626 19.93 -35.17 22.69
N GLN A 627 19.34 -35.13 23.87
CA GLN A 627 19.71 -35.98 25.00
C GLN A 627 19.36 -37.46 24.70
N GLN A 628 18.24 -37.71 24.03
CA GLN A 628 17.87 -39.07 23.57
C GLN A 628 18.76 -39.60 22.44
N MET A 629 19.17 -38.75 21.48
CA MET A 629 20.12 -39.11 20.43
C MET A 629 21.52 -39.34 21.01
N GLY A 630 21.98 -38.53 21.97
CA GLY A 630 23.24 -38.69 22.63
C GLY A 630 23.37 -39.98 23.47
N MET A 631 22.28 -40.39 24.12
CA MET A 631 22.25 -41.67 24.86
C MET A 631 22.20 -42.90 23.92
N GLY A 632 21.61 -42.76 22.72
CA GLY A 632 21.56 -43.84 21.74
C GLY A 632 22.91 -44.17 21.11
N MET A 633 23.82 -43.18 21.01
CA MET A 633 25.20 -43.37 20.44
C MET A 633 26.23 -43.86 21.43
N LEU A 634 26.04 -43.69 22.72
CA LEU A 634 26.97 -44.17 23.77
C LEU A 634 26.75 -45.62 24.16
N GLY A 635 25.68 -46.29 23.65
CA GLY A 635 25.31 -47.68 23.97
C GLY A 635 25.86 -48.76 23.03
N GLN A 636 26.54 -48.43 21.93
CA GLN A 636 27.08 -49.43 21.01
C GLN A 636 28.58 -49.21 20.69
N VAL A 637 29.43 -49.47 21.63
CA VAL A 637 30.82 -49.85 21.34
C VAL A 637 30.84 -51.40 21.31
N PRO A 638 31.05 -52.06 20.16
CA PRO A 638 31.25 -53.51 20.15
C PRO A 638 32.57 -53.86 20.80
N ALA A 639 32.55 -54.64 21.86
CA ALA A 639 33.75 -55.26 22.40
C ALA A 639 34.38 -56.21 21.35
N PRO A 640 35.69 -56.18 21.19
CA PRO A 640 36.36 -57.11 20.26
C PRO A 640 36.50 -58.49 20.89
N GLY A 641 35.87 -59.47 20.26
CA GLY A 641 36.19 -60.87 20.52
C GLY A 641 35.08 -61.75 21.10
N GLY A 642 34.25 -62.37 20.23
CA GLY A 642 33.39 -63.50 20.54
C GLY A 642 32.92 -64.19 19.25
N PRO A 643 32.85 -65.54 19.18
CA PRO A 643 32.78 -66.31 17.95
C PRO A 643 31.40 -66.30 17.31
N MET A 644 31.37 -66.42 15.99
CA MET A 644 30.18 -66.54 15.14
C MET A 644 29.26 -67.71 15.54
N GLY A 645 27.97 -67.41 15.70
CA GLY A 645 26.88 -68.37 15.68
C GLY A 645 25.96 -68.11 14.49
N PRO A 646 25.24 -69.16 13.98
CA PRO A 646 24.71 -69.15 12.63
C PRO A 646 23.42 -68.31 12.46
N ALA A 647 23.31 -67.75 11.25
CA ALA A 647 22.21 -66.98 10.74
C ALA A 647 20.87 -67.71 10.79
N MET A 648 19.84 -67.11 11.41
CA MET A 648 18.46 -67.44 11.16
C MET A 648 17.91 -66.54 10.06
N ALA A 649 17.47 -67.16 8.99
CA ALA A 649 16.75 -66.56 7.90
C ALA A 649 15.35 -66.07 8.40
N ALA A 650 15.06 -64.80 8.28
CA ALA A 650 13.72 -64.28 8.45
C ALA A 650 13.01 -64.28 7.11
N GLU A 651 11.93 -65.04 7.07
CA GLU A 651 10.99 -65.18 5.97
C GLU A 651 10.41 -63.81 5.57
N GLN A 652 10.48 -63.51 4.29
CA GLN A 652 9.71 -62.49 3.64
C GLN A 652 8.26 -62.99 3.48
N GLY A 653 7.36 -62.49 4.31
CA GLY A 653 5.93 -62.67 4.14
C GLY A 653 5.37 -61.70 3.08
N ASN A 654 5.03 -62.25 1.95
CA ASN A 654 4.30 -61.59 0.86
C ASN A 654 2.81 -61.57 1.21
N PRO A 655 2.08 -60.45 1.29
CA PRO A 655 0.65 -60.50 1.41
C PRO A 655 0.00 -60.74 0.04
N ALA A 656 -0.74 -61.83 0.01
CA ALA A 656 -1.51 -62.36 -1.10
C ALA A 656 -2.51 -61.36 -1.72
N SER A 657 -2.55 -61.37 -3.04
CA SER A 657 -3.62 -60.86 -3.90
C SER A 657 -4.98 -61.54 -3.58
N GLY A 658 -5.95 -60.73 -3.14
CA GLY A 658 -7.37 -61.17 -3.06
C GLY A 658 -8.02 -61.06 -4.44
N PRO A 659 -9.05 -61.89 -4.70
CA PRO A 659 -9.61 -62.08 -6.04
C PRO A 659 -10.50 -60.91 -6.47
N VAL A 660 -10.38 -60.58 -7.75
CA VAL A 660 -11.22 -59.61 -8.49
C VAL A 660 -12.59 -60.25 -8.71
N ASP A 661 -13.63 -59.58 -8.25
CA ASP A 661 -15.05 -59.95 -8.50
C ASP A 661 -15.50 -59.31 -9.85
N PRO A 662 -15.88 -60.08 -10.88
CA PRO A 662 -16.37 -59.58 -12.15
C PRO A 662 -17.89 -59.45 -12.15
N GLY A 663 -18.42 -58.34 -11.67
CA GLY A 663 -19.87 -58.20 -11.72
C GLY A 663 -20.43 -56.87 -11.20
N ARG A 664 -20.11 -55.77 -11.84
CA ARG A 664 -20.95 -54.58 -11.71
C ARG A 664 -21.03 -53.84 -13.06
N GLN A 665 -22.12 -54.12 -13.76
CA GLN A 665 -22.57 -53.40 -14.95
C GLN A 665 -22.96 -51.99 -14.55
N LEU A 666 -22.40 -50.98 -15.27
CA LEU A 666 -22.82 -49.58 -15.28
C LEU A 666 -24.09 -49.43 -16.12
N PRO A 667 -25.08 -48.64 -15.74
CA PRO A 667 -26.24 -48.36 -16.57
C PRO A 667 -25.87 -47.45 -17.74
N GLN A 668 -26.23 -47.87 -18.94
CA GLN A 668 -26.24 -47.05 -20.14
C GLN A 668 -27.34 -45.99 -20.03
N GLU A 669 -26.99 -44.71 -20.07
CA GLU A 669 -27.94 -43.64 -20.32
C GLU A 669 -28.25 -43.57 -21.81
N ARG A 670 -29.54 -43.71 -22.10
CA ARG A 670 -30.13 -43.59 -23.44
C ARG A 670 -30.08 -42.13 -23.91
N ALA A 671 -29.55 -41.95 -25.08
CA ALA A 671 -29.83 -40.80 -25.93
C ALA A 671 -31.33 -40.76 -26.28
N GLY A 672 -32.02 -39.68 -25.97
CA GLY A 672 -33.35 -39.31 -26.42
C GLY A 672 -33.30 -38.00 -27.16
N VAL A 673 -33.56 -38.11 -28.45
CA VAL A 673 -33.88 -37.06 -29.40
C VAL A 673 -35.23 -36.45 -29.01
N GLN A 674 -35.27 -35.12 -28.85
CA GLN A 674 -36.22 -34.21 -29.54
C GLN A 674 -35.78 -32.76 -29.38
#